data_8bc3d61725bdb9334207a00dc34e302a
#
_entry.id   8bc3d61725bdb9334207a00dc34e302a
#
_cell.length_a   1.000
_cell.length_b   1.000
_cell.length_c   1.000
_cell.angle_alpha   90.00
_cell.angle_beta   90.00
_cell.angle_gamma   90.00
#
_symmetry.space_group_name_H-M   'P 1'
#
loop_
_entity.id
_entity.type
_entity.pdbx_description
1 polymer ?
#
loop_
_entity_poly.entity_id
_entity_poly.type
_entity_poly.pdbx_seq_one_letter_code
_entity_poly.pdbx_strand_id
1 'polypeptide(L)'
;MENTENKRFNYEFGSFVLDPDERVLFVDGEPIRLPAKEFETLMLLVEHNGRALSKEEMISALWPDAFVEEGNLAKQISRLRKILKANGTELIETIPKHGYRFKADLRRVATDDESEVLLEKRVVKRVKLAVETDEDAAPGIGMLSPGKAGPLRRWAGALIAVVLLSIGSVWYLTREMPPPAVRTIAVLPLRSLNGDEDGKAIGLGLADALITKLGSTRRIIIRPINSVTSFGEGNDPIDIGRRLGVDAVLEGTIQRAEGRMRVNARLIKIESGEQIWSERFEEPEAGIFALQDALSSDIARTLEFQLNKADIEKLAHRGTENAEAYEMYLRGRFYQSQNSVAGFNRSLELYQQAAALDPNFAEAHAGIADINVLKFNFGAAKDEVIPEARRAVNRALQLNPELSNAYTSTSLIQFLVDRDWAAAEQSLLKAIEIDPNNADAHVRYAYFLMRLGRFEESLEKNQRATELNPLSSIAQSNIGLTYLCARRYADAIEQLEKTTRENPDFSHAFWFLAAAHEAAGNKDQAFAANMRALEIDGGPELAAQLRAVRVEQGVEAANRVWFEKSNAAGAGVSALFVAVRAATIADKEQTLVWLEKAHSAGDTTLGGIRYLPAFDLVRGDPRFEAILKDLPY
;
A
#
# COMPACT_ATOMS: atom_id res chain seq x y z
N MET A 1 15.50 3.58 55.57
CA MET A 1 14.95 4.03 54.27
C MET A 1 15.04 2.83 53.36
N GLU A 2 13.95 2.09 53.32
CA GLU A 2 13.86 0.82 52.62
C GLU A 2 13.86 1.02 51.11
N ASN A 3 14.68 0.19 50.49
CA ASN A 3 14.80 0.07 49.03
C ASN A 3 13.53 -0.64 48.52
N THR A 4 12.62 0.09 47.88
CA THR A 4 11.44 -0.50 47.26
C THR A 4 11.88 -1.07 45.90
N GLU A 5 12.20 -2.35 45.88
CA GLU A 5 12.39 -3.13 44.66
C GLU A 5 11.14 -3.02 43.80
N ASN A 6 11.34 -2.63 42.56
CA ASN A 6 10.32 -2.47 41.54
C ASN A 6 9.88 -3.87 41.05
N LYS A 7 8.99 -4.53 41.81
CA LYS A 7 8.44 -5.84 41.44
C LYS A 7 7.49 -5.66 40.28
N ARG A 8 7.74 -6.35 39.17
CA ARG A 8 6.84 -6.42 38.01
C ARG A 8 5.61 -7.25 38.37
N PHE A 9 4.44 -6.85 37.87
CA PHE A 9 3.18 -7.51 38.16
C PHE A 9 2.30 -7.61 36.92
N ASN A 10 1.70 -8.78 36.71
CA ASN A 10 0.64 -9.01 35.76
C ASN A 10 -0.72 -9.00 36.45
N TYR A 11 -1.76 -8.60 35.69
CA TYR A 11 -3.13 -8.66 36.17
C TYR A 11 -3.85 -9.83 35.50
N GLU A 12 -4.31 -10.81 36.27
CA GLU A 12 -5.08 -11.96 35.81
C GLU A 12 -6.56 -11.79 36.13
N PHE A 13 -7.43 -11.99 35.13
CA PHE A 13 -8.87 -11.95 35.27
C PHE A 13 -9.58 -12.84 34.25
N GLY A 14 -10.20 -13.94 34.73
CA GLY A 14 -10.79 -14.96 33.87
C GLY A 14 -9.75 -15.64 32.97
N SER A 15 -9.93 -15.62 31.66
CA SER A 15 -8.96 -16.13 30.69
C SER A 15 -7.95 -15.08 30.19
N PHE A 16 -7.93 -13.91 30.83
CA PHE A 16 -7.10 -12.78 30.42
C PHE A 16 -5.92 -12.58 31.37
N VAL A 17 -4.75 -12.28 30.79
CA VAL A 17 -3.56 -11.81 31.53
C VAL A 17 -3.12 -10.49 30.88
N LEU A 18 -3.12 -9.41 31.67
CA LEU A 18 -2.68 -8.10 31.24
C LEU A 18 -1.28 -7.83 31.78
N ASP A 19 -0.33 -7.65 30.89
CA ASP A 19 1.05 -7.25 31.21
C ASP A 19 1.20 -5.74 30.98
N PRO A 20 1.39 -4.97 32.10
CA PRO A 20 1.54 -3.52 31.99
C PRO A 20 2.87 -3.10 31.38
N ASP A 21 3.96 -3.87 31.60
CA ASP A 21 5.31 -3.51 31.18
C ASP A 21 5.48 -3.72 29.67
N GLU A 22 5.03 -4.89 29.16
CA GLU A 22 5.06 -5.21 27.72
C GLU A 22 3.87 -4.61 26.95
N ARG A 23 2.88 -4.03 27.64
CA ARG A 23 1.64 -3.46 27.07
C ARG A 23 0.87 -4.44 26.21
N VAL A 24 0.75 -5.68 26.67
CA VAL A 24 0.09 -6.79 25.96
C VAL A 24 -1.03 -7.37 26.79
N LEU A 25 -2.15 -7.69 26.16
CA LEU A 25 -3.23 -8.50 26.73
C LEU A 25 -3.13 -9.91 26.15
N PHE A 26 -3.03 -10.92 27.02
CA PHE A 26 -3.10 -12.32 26.61
C PHE A 26 -4.52 -12.85 26.83
N VAL A 27 -5.01 -13.65 25.91
CA VAL A 27 -6.30 -14.36 25.98
C VAL A 27 -6.04 -15.84 25.74
N ASP A 28 -6.32 -16.66 26.74
CA ASP A 28 -6.01 -18.11 26.71
C ASP A 28 -4.53 -18.41 26.35
N GLY A 29 -3.61 -17.51 26.75
CA GLY A 29 -2.19 -17.61 26.48
C GLY A 29 -1.72 -16.99 25.16
N GLU A 30 -2.61 -16.57 24.27
CA GLU A 30 -2.27 -15.93 22.99
C GLU A 30 -2.24 -14.40 23.14
N PRO A 31 -1.18 -13.71 22.63
CA PRO A 31 -1.03 -12.27 22.80
C PRO A 31 -1.93 -11.49 21.84
N ILE A 32 -2.69 -10.56 22.37
CA ILE A 32 -3.47 -9.56 21.63
C ILE A 32 -2.87 -8.17 21.85
N ARG A 33 -2.39 -7.54 20.77
CA ARG A 33 -1.93 -6.15 20.83
C ARG A 33 -3.10 -5.19 20.73
N LEU A 34 -3.37 -4.46 21.79
CA LEU A 34 -4.37 -3.39 21.80
C LEU A 34 -3.75 -2.08 21.29
N PRO A 35 -4.49 -1.23 20.55
CA PRO A 35 -4.09 0.14 20.31
C PRO A 35 -3.81 0.88 21.62
N ALA A 36 -2.86 1.82 21.61
CA ALA A 36 -2.35 2.46 22.83
C ALA A 36 -3.46 3.01 23.74
N LYS A 37 -4.44 3.72 23.20
CA LYS A 37 -5.55 4.29 23.99
C LYS A 37 -6.55 3.25 24.51
N GLU A 38 -6.74 2.14 23.80
CA GLU A 38 -7.56 1.02 24.28
C GLU A 38 -6.86 0.30 25.43
N PHE A 39 -5.54 0.12 25.32
CA PHE A 39 -4.73 -0.44 26.41
C PHE A 39 -4.77 0.45 27.66
N GLU A 40 -4.54 1.75 27.53
CA GLU A 40 -4.61 2.73 28.62
C GLU A 40 -6.01 2.76 29.27
N THR A 41 -7.07 2.68 28.45
CA THR A 41 -8.45 2.61 28.95
C THR A 41 -8.69 1.32 29.75
N LEU A 42 -8.16 0.18 29.28
CA LEU A 42 -8.25 -1.09 29.99
C LEU A 42 -7.45 -1.04 31.29
N MET A 43 -6.23 -0.52 31.27
CA MET A 43 -5.39 -0.36 32.46
C MET A 43 -6.09 0.49 33.51
N LEU A 44 -6.63 1.65 33.13
CA LEU A 44 -7.36 2.52 34.06
C LEU A 44 -8.56 1.81 34.70
N LEU A 45 -9.28 1.01 33.93
CA LEU A 45 -10.41 0.23 34.42
C LEU A 45 -9.99 -0.91 35.36
N VAL A 46 -8.89 -1.61 35.01
CA VAL A 46 -8.34 -2.73 35.83
C VAL A 46 -7.78 -2.21 37.14
N GLU A 47 -7.03 -1.12 37.14
CA GLU A 47 -6.48 -0.50 38.37
C GLU A 47 -7.57 -0.03 39.32
N HIS A 48 -8.74 0.35 38.81
CA HIS A 48 -9.90 0.78 39.59
C HIS A 48 -11.01 -0.28 39.64
N ASN A 49 -10.63 -1.56 39.57
CA ASN A 49 -11.58 -2.68 39.59
C ASN A 49 -12.63 -2.57 40.72
N GLY A 50 -13.89 -2.74 40.37
CA GLY A 50 -15.03 -2.61 41.29
C GLY A 50 -15.52 -1.18 41.53
N ARG A 51 -14.71 -0.15 41.27
CA ARG A 51 -15.11 1.27 41.40
C ARG A 51 -15.78 1.75 40.09
N ALA A 52 -16.85 2.51 40.22
CA ALA A 52 -17.43 3.24 39.11
C ALA A 52 -16.61 4.51 38.85
N LEU A 53 -16.08 4.64 37.63
CA LEU A 53 -15.40 5.83 37.14
C LEU A 53 -16.36 6.70 36.33
N SER A 54 -16.40 8.00 36.58
CA SER A 54 -17.20 8.91 35.76
C SER A 54 -16.58 9.08 34.38
N LYS A 55 -17.38 9.48 33.40
CA LYS A 55 -16.85 9.77 32.04
C LYS A 55 -15.83 10.88 32.08
N GLU A 56 -16.05 11.91 32.88
CA GLU A 56 -15.15 13.05 33.05
C GLU A 56 -13.82 12.63 33.67
N GLU A 57 -13.84 11.79 34.73
CA GLU A 57 -12.63 11.21 35.33
C GLU A 57 -11.82 10.41 34.31
N MET A 58 -12.49 9.56 33.50
CA MET A 58 -11.83 8.75 32.49
C MET A 58 -11.25 9.60 31.35
N ILE A 59 -12.00 10.59 30.86
CA ILE A 59 -11.52 11.50 29.80
C ILE A 59 -10.33 12.31 30.29
N SER A 60 -10.39 12.86 31.49
CA SER A 60 -9.30 13.64 32.08
C SER A 60 -8.04 12.80 32.31
N ALA A 61 -8.20 11.55 32.74
CA ALA A 61 -7.05 10.63 32.94
C ALA A 61 -6.43 10.16 31.62
N LEU A 62 -7.25 9.89 30.59
CA LEU A 62 -6.79 9.37 29.31
C LEU A 62 -6.30 10.46 28.34
N TRP A 63 -6.81 11.68 28.44
CA TRP A 63 -6.48 12.81 27.59
C TRP A 63 -6.30 14.11 28.39
N PRO A 64 -5.25 14.19 29.25
CA PRO A 64 -5.07 15.33 30.16
C PRO A 64 -4.89 16.67 29.42
N ASP A 65 -4.34 16.66 28.21
CA ASP A 65 -3.98 17.87 27.44
C ASP A 65 -4.88 18.10 26.21
N ALA A 66 -6.00 17.37 26.08
CA ALA A 66 -6.87 17.47 24.90
C ALA A 66 -8.36 17.50 25.28
N PHE A 67 -9.13 18.36 24.58
CA PHE A 67 -10.59 18.34 24.67
C PHE A 67 -11.13 17.19 23.81
N VAL A 68 -11.72 16.17 24.43
CA VAL A 68 -12.22 14.97 23.78
C VAL A 68 -13.71 14.79 24.07
N GLU A 69 -14.50 14.58 23.03
CA GLU A 69 -15.93 14.31 23.16
C GLU A 69 -16.19 12.92 23.80
N GLU A 70 -17.26 12.80 24.61
CA GLU A 70 -17.69 11.54 25.26
C GLU A 70 -17.86 10.37 24.27
N GLY A 71 -18.17 10.66 23.00
CA GLY A 71 -18.32 9.67 21.95
C GLY A 71 -17.04 8.87 21.66
N ASN A 72 -15.87 9.44 21.88
CA ASN A 72 -14.59 8.75 21.71
C ASN A 72 -14.35 7.71 22.82
N LEU A 73 -14.65 8.07 24.08
CA LEU A 73 -14.59 7.12 25.20
C LEU A 73 -15.57 5.96 24.98
N ALA A 74 -16.80 6.26 24.54
CA ALA A 74 -17.82 5.24 24.28
C ALA A 74 -17.39 4.25 23.17
N LYS A 75 -16.70 4.72 22.12
CA LYS A 75 -16.12 3.86 21.07
C LYS A 75 -15.07 2.92 21.63
N GLN A 76 -14.16 3.41 22.48
CA GLN A 76 -13.12 2.58 23.10
C GLN A 76 -13.72 1.50 24.02
N ILE A 77 -14.67 1.87 24.87
CA ILE A 77 -15.39 0.92 25.70
C ILE A 77 -16.12 -0.14 24.87
N SER A 78 -16.74 0.25 23.75
CA SER A 78 -17.40 -0.70 22.84
C SER A 78 -16.42 -1.71 22.24
N ARG A 79 -15.22 -1.26 21.84
CA ARG A 79 -14.16 -2.15 21.32
C ARG A 79 -13.61 -3.08 22.40
N LEU A 80 -13.31 -2.56 23.58
CA LEU A 80 -12.86 -3.38 24.72
C LEU A 80 -13.88 -4.44 25.09
N ARG A 81 -15.19 -4.11 25.09
CA ARG A 81 -16.25 -5.10 25.32
C ARG A 81 -16.25 -6.22 24.30
N LYS A 82 -15.98 -5.93 23.01
CA LYS A 82 -15.88 -6.96 21.98
C LYS A 82 -14.72 -7.93 22.23
N ILE A 83 -13.57 -7.39 22.66
CA ILE A 83 -12.35 -8.16 22.91
C ILE A 83 -12.52 -8.99 24.20
N LEU A 84 -13.08 -8.39 25.25
CA LEU A 84 -13.26 -9.00 26.56
C LEU A 84 -14.50 -9.91 26.67
N LYS A 85 -15.22 -10.14 25.57
CA LYS A 85 -16.45 -10.95 25.53
C LYS A 85 -16.20 -12.46 25.45
N ALA A 86 -14.95 -12.90 25.60
CA ALA A 86 -14.61 -14.32 25.69
C ALA A 86 -15.30 -14.92 26.93
N ASN A 87 -16.07 -15.99 26.75
CA ASN A 87 -16.84 -16.74 27.76
C ASN A 87 -18.13 -16.12 28.32
N GLY A 88 -18.76 -15.17 27.63
CA GLY A 88 -20.15 -14.78 27.94
C GLY A 88 -20.34 -13.85 29.15
N THR A 89 -19.27 -13.44 29.84
CA THR A 89 -19.33 -12.52 30.98
C THR A 89 -19.00 -11.09 30.54
N GLU A 90 -19.85 -10.14 30.86
CA GLU A 90 -19.61 -8.72 30.57
C GLU A 90 -18.78 -8.09 31.69
N LEU A 91 -17.48 -7.89 31.42
CA LEU A 91 -16.51 -7.37 32.42
C LEU A 91 -16.57 -5.84 32.59
N ILE A 92 -17.12 -5.11 31.64
CA ILE A 92 -17.29 -3.65 31.70
C ILE A 92 -18.79 -3.31 31.78
N GLU A 93 -19.22 -2.88 32.95
CA GLU A 93 -20.60 -2.45 33.22
C GLU A 93 -20.77 -0.96 32.91
N THR A 94 -21.91 -0.57 32.29
CA THR A 94 -22.28 0.84 32.15
C THR A 94 -23.11 1.27 33.35
N ILE A 95 -22.68 2.32 34.05
CA ILE A 95 -23.46 2.97 35.13
C ILE A 95 -24.24 4.15 34.50
N PRO A 96 -25.56 4.06 34.37
CA PRO A 96 -26.37 5.09 33.70
C PRO A 96 -26.12 6.49 34.28
N LYS A 97 -25.89 7.48 33.38
CA LYS A 97 -25.63 8.89 33.71
C LYS A 97 -24.35 9.14 34.53
N HIS A 98 -23.51 8.14 34.75
CA HIS A 98 -22.27 8.29 35.51
C HIS A 98 -21.04 7.93 34.67
N GLY A 99 -20.91 6.67 34.22
CA GLY A 99 -19.74 6.23 33.51
C GLY A 99 -19.63 4.71 33.40
N TYR A 100 -18.47 4.16 33.74
CA TYR A 100 -18.18 2.74 33.56
C TYR A 100 -17.54 2.12 34.80
N ARG A 101 -17.74 0.81 34.98
CA ARG A 101 -17.16 0.01 36.04
C ARG A 101 -16.56 -1.26 35.46
N PHE A 102 -15.35 -1.59 35.89
CA PHE A 102 -14.77 -2.90 35.64
C PHE A 102 -15.13 -3.86 36.77
N LYS A 103 -15.60 -5.06 36.41
CA LYS A 103 -16.06 -6.05 37.37
C LYS A 103 -15.49 -7.40 37.02
N ALA A 104 -14.32 -7.70 37.58
CA ALA A 104 -13.63 -8.97 37.39
C ALA A 104 -13.09 -9.48 38.71
N ASP A 105 -12.95 -10.80 38.85
CA ASP A 105 -12.13 -11.40 39.90
C ASP A 105 -10.66 -11.22 39.51
N LEU A 106 -10.06 -10.14 40.02
CA LEU A 106 -8.73 -9.68 39.63
C LEU A 106 -7.68 -10.21 40.56
N ARG A 107 -6.66 -10.87 40.04
CA ARG A 107 -5.46 -11.28 40.77
C ARG A 107 -4.26 -10.51 40.28
N ARG A 108 -3.44 -10.02 41.18
CA ARG A 108 -2.16 -9.38 40.91
C ARG A 108 -1.05 -10.38 41.20
N VAL A 109 -0.39 -10.84 40.11
CA VAL A 109 0.65 -11.87 40.20
C VAL A 109 2.00 -11.23 39.99
N ALA A 110 2.94 -11.39 40.96
CA ALA A 110 4.31 -10.90 40.75
C ALA A 110 5.02 -11.81 39.75
N THR A 111 5.68 -11.21 38.77
CA THR A 111 6.52 -11.93 37.83
C THR A 111 7.91 -12.07 38.44
N ASP A 112 8.25 -13.25 38.97
CA ASP A 112 9.62 -13.57 39.34
C ASP A 112 10.45 -13.80 38.08
N ASP A 113 11.71 -13.36 38.08
CA ASP A 113 12.65 -13.33 36.97
C ASP A 113 13.13 -14.75 36.51
N GLU A 114 12.42 -15.81 36.87
CA GLU A 114 12.69 -17.19 36.52
C GLU A 114 11.40 -17.89 36.02
N SER A 115 10.92 -17.47 34.82
CA SER A 115 9.99 -18.28 34.05
C SER A 115 10.31 -18.13 32.57
N GLU A 116 11.16 -19.03 32.07
CA GLU A 116 11.22 -19.35 30.66
C GLU A 116 9.82 -19.70 30.17
N VAL A 117 9.13 -18.75 29.53
CA VAL A 117 7.90 -19.02 28.85
C VAL A 117 8.23 -19.71 27.53
N LEU A 118 7.88 -20.96 27.45
CA LEU A 118 7.82 -21.83 26.30
C LEU A 118 7.28 -21.10 25.07
N LEU A 119 8.18 -20.68 24.18
CA LEU A 119 7.91 -20.49 22.77
C LEU A 119 8.49 -21.69 21.99
N GLU A 120 7.78 -22.80 21.97
CA GLU A 120 7.89 -23.85 20.93
C GLU A 120 6.88 -23.49 19.82
N LYS A 121 7.21 -23.41 18.56
CA LYS A 121 7.95 -24.28 17.66
C LYS A 121 8.34 -23.58 16.37
N ARG A 122 9.62 -23.51 16.08
CA ARG A 122 10.08 -23.76 14.71
C ARG A 122 11.43 -24.49 14.77
N VAL A 123 11.42 -25.66 14.15
CA VAL A 123 12.49 -26.65 14.10
C VAL A 123 13.77 -26.05 13.53
N VAL A 124 14.84 -26.04 14.33
CA VAL A 124 16.21 -26.01 13.82
C VAL A 124 16.96 -27.17 14.44
N LYS A 125 17.37 -28.12 13.59
CA LYS A 125 18.23 -29.26 13.95
C LYS A 125 19.53 -28.75 14.57
N ARG A 126 19.73 -28.96 15.88
CA ARG A 126 21.01 -28.82 16.54
C ARG A 126 21.64 -30.21 16.71
N VAL A 127 22.85 -30.33 16.19
CA VAL A 127 23.73 -31.47 16.43
C VAL A 127 24.20 -31.36 17.88
N LYS A 128 23.92 -32.37 18.71
CA LYS A 128 24.49 -32.51 20.06
C LYS A 128 25.83 -33.21 19.95
N LEU A 129 26.90 -32.53 20.39
CA LEU A 129 28.13 -33.22 20.80
C LEU A 129 27.96 -33.55 22.28
N ALA A 130 27.96 -34.84 22.58
CA ALA A 130 28.02 -35.35 23.93
C ALA A 130 29.46 -35.31 24.42
N VAL A 131 29.69 -34.72 25.60
CA VAL A 131 30.91 -34.91 26.39
C VAL A 131 30.46 -35.64 27.65
N GLU A 132 30.86 -36.89 27.74
CA GLU A 132 30.76 -37.68 28.98
C GLU A 132 31.76 -37.14 29.99
N THR A 133 31.28 -36.85 31.23
CA THR A 133 32.15 -36.68 32.39
C THR A 133 31.74 -37.69 33.42
N ASP A 134 32.67 -38.64 33.71
CA ASP A 134 32.57 -39.55 34.84
C ASP A 134 32.70 -38.80 36.18
N GLU A 135 31.74 -39.04 37.08
CA GLU A 135 31.88 -38.74 38.51
C GLU A 135 32.65 -39.87 39.17
N ASP A 136 33.71 -39.52 39.93
CA ASP A 136 33.92 -40.06 41.29
C ASP A 136 35.19 -39.47 41.95
N ALA A 137 35.03 -39.19 43.27
CA ALA A 137 36.06 -39.03 44.31
C ALA A 137 36.51 -37.62 44.70
N ALA A 138 35.93 -37.13 45.77
CA ALA A 138 36.60 -36.28 46.76
C ALA A 138 37.48 -37.19 47.66
N PRO A 139 38.57 -36.75 48.28
CA PRO A 139 38.61 -35.68 49.25
C PRO A 139 39.95 -34.89 49.34
N GLY A 140 39.99 -33.81 50.13
CA GLY A 140 41.22 -33.34 50.74
C GLY A 140 41.50 -31.84 50.65
N ILE A 141 41.23 -31.17 51.73
CA ILE A 141 41.61 -29.78 52.03
C ILE A 141 43.16 -29.69 52.12
N GLY A 142 43.74 -28.83 51.33
CA GLY A 142 45.14 -28.44 51.43
C GLY A 142 45.34 -26.97 51.13
N MET A 143 45.50 -26.14 52.18
CA MET A 143 45.98 -24.76 52.03
C MET A 143 47.33 -24.71 51.37
N LEU A 144 47.47 -23.96 50.28
CA LEU A 144 48.76 -23.61 49.70
C LEU A 144 48.86 -22.10 49.44
N SER A 145 49.96 -21.59 49.92
CA SER A 145 50.47 -20.20 49.87
C SER A 145 50.56 -19.58 48.49
N PRO A 146 50.68 -18.23 48.36
CA PRO A 146 50.65 -17.52 47.08
C PRO A 146 51.99 -17.72 46.35
N GLY A 147 51.92 -18.55 45.30
CA GLY A 147 53.02 -18.76 44.37
C GLY A 147 52.92 -17.81 43.17
N LYS A 148 54.08 -17.31 42.71
CA LYS A 148 54.30 -16.35 41.63
C LYS A 148 53.48 -16.62 40.37
N ALA A 149 52.73 -15.62 39.91
CA ALA A 149 51.92 -15.67 38.70
C ALA A 149 52.78 -15.86 37.44
N GLY A 150 52.65 -17.02 36.81
CA GLY A 150 53.27 -17.35 35.55
C GLY A 150 52.63 -16.65 34.33
N PRO A 151 53.26 -16.67 33.15
CA PRO A 151 52.84 -15.93 31.97
C PRO A 151 51.43 -16.29 31.46
N LEU A 152 50.86 -17.45 31.81
CA LEU A 152 49.52 -17.87 31.39
C LEU A 152 48.40 -16.92 31.89
N ARG A 153 48.57 -16.28 33.05
CA ARG A 153 47.55 -15.38 33.62
C ARG A 153 47.46 -14.02 32.87
N ARG A 154 48.54 -13.63 32.16
CA ARG A 154 48.58 -12.45 31.31
C ARG A 154 47.84 -12.69 29.97
N TRP A 155 47.92 -13.90 29.43
CA TRP A 155 47.19 -14.28 28.21
C TRP A 155 45.70 -14.50 28.46
N ALA A 156 45.29 -14.99 29.63
CA ALA A 156 43.88 -15.09 29.98
C ALA A 156 43.18 -13.71 30.03
N GLY A 157 43.85 -12.69 30.62
CA GLY A 157 43.34 -11.32 30.61
C GLY A 157 43.23 -10.70 29.23
N ALA A 158 44.20 -11.00 28.34
CA ALA A 158 44.18 -10.56 26.94
C ALA A 158 43.05 -11.23 26.12
N LEU A 159 42.79 -12.52 26.40
CA LEU A 159 41.75 -13.29 25.74
C LEU A 159 40.36 -12.79 26.18
N ILE A 160 40.15 -12.49 27.47
CA ILE A 160 38.92 -11.89 27.99
C ILE A 160 38.70 -10.48 27.39
N ALA A 161 39.76 -9.67 27.26
CA ALA A 161 39.65 -8.35 26.64
C ALA A 161 39.30 -8.44 25.14
N VAL A 162 39.83 -9.41 24.40
CA VAL A 162 39.48 -9.66 22.99
C VAL A 162 38.03 -10.15 22.87
N VAL A 163 37.55 -11.02 23.76
CA VAL A 163 36.16 -11.49 23.78
C VAL A 163 35.21 -10.35 24.11
N LEU A 164 35.52 -9.51 25.09
CA LEU A 164 34.70 -8.35 25.42
C LEU A 164 34.69 -7.29 24.31
N LEU A 165 35.83 -7.09 23.63
CA LEU A 165 35.92 -6.22 22.45
C LEU A 165 35.13 -6.77 21.26
N SER A 166 35.18 -8.10 21.03
CA SER A 166 34.39 -8.72 19.97
C SER A 166 32.90 -8.71 20.28
N ILE A 167 32.49 -8.97 21.55
CA ILE A 167 31.08 -8.83 21.99
C ILE A 167 30.63 -7.36 21.87
N GLY A 168 31.45 -6.42 22.30
CA GLY A 168 31.19 -4.99 22.17
C GLY A 168 31.10 -4.55 20.70
N SER A 169 31.97 -5.06 19.84
CA SER A 169 31.92 -4.79 18.40
C SER A 169 30.69 -5.41 17.73
N VAL A 170 30.35 -6.65 18.06
CA VAL A 170 29.12 -7.31 17.58
C VAL A 170 27.89 -6.54 18.09
N TRP A 171 27.86 -6.17 19.37
CA TRP A 171 26.76 -5.36 19.92
C TRP A 171 26.65 -3.98 19.27
N TYR A 172 27.79 -3.31 19.00
CA TYR A 172 27.82 -2.04 18.28
C TYR A 172 27.36 -2.17 16.83
N LEU A 173 27.76 -3.24 16.15
CA LEU A 173 27.39 -3.52 14.75
C LEU A 173 25.95 -4.06 14.61
N THR A 174 25.42 -4.72 15.63
CA THR A 174 24.03 -5.24 15.66
C THR A 174 23.05 -4.30 16.35
N ARG A 175 23.55 -3.20 16.94
CA ARG A 175 22.69 -2.20 17.55
C ARG A 175 21.80 -1.62 16.44
N GLU A 176 20.54 -2.02 16.42
CA GLU A 176 19.53 -1.39 15.59
C GLU A 176 19.52 0.10 15.97
N MET A 177 19.93 0.95 15.01
CA MET A 177 19.78 2.38 15.20
C MET A 177 18.29 2.67 15.40
N PRO A 178 17.92 3.56 16.32
CA PRO A 178 16.53 3.92 16.48
C PRO A 178 16.00 4.30 15.10
N PRO A 179 14.85 3.73 14.69
CA PRO A 179 14.28 4.00 13.38
C PRO A 179 14.13 5.52 13.20
N PRO A 180 14.40 6.06 12.00
CA PRO A 180 14.26 7.48 11.75
C PRO A 180 12.88 7.96 12.21
N ALA A 181 12.82 9.12 12.83
CA ALA A 181 11.58 9.71 13.33
C ALA A 181 10.53 9.92 12.21
N VAL A 182 10.97 9.97 10.96
CA VAL A 182 10.15 10.07 9.73
C VAL A 182 10.49 8.87 8.83
N ARG A 183 9.51 8.01 8.57
CA ARG A 183 9.64 6.82 7.71
C ARG A 183 8.87 6.95 6.41
N THR A 184 7.81 7.76 6.41
CA THR A 184 6.90 7.94 5.29
C THR A 184 6.71 9.41 5.00
N ILE A 185 6.81 9.79 3.72
CA ILE A 185 6.68 11.19 3.28
C ILE A 185 5.72 11.28 2.09
N ALA A 186 4.93 12.35 2.06
CA ALA A 186 4.26 12.81 0.86
C ALA A 186 4.91 14.12 0.39
N VAL A 187 5.21 14.20 -0.89
CA VAL A 187 5.69 15.42 -1.56
C VAL A 187 4.53 16.00 -2.35
N LEU A 188 4.01 17.14 -1.91
CA LEU A 188 2.92 17.81 -2.62
C LEU A 188 3.45 18.56 -3.84
N PRO A 189 2.65 18.70 -4.92
CA PRO A 189 2.99 19.61 -6.02
C PRO A 189 3.30 21.00 -5.51
N LEU A 190 4.42 21.58 -5.95
CA LEU A 190 4.77 22.94 -5.57
C LEU A 190 3.79 23.92 -6.23
N ARG A 191 3.12 24.74 -5.41
CA ARG A 191 2.10 25.65 -5.90
C ARG A 191 2.71 26.81 -6.68
N SER A 192 2.30 27.01 -7.94
CA SER A 192 2.71 28.17 -8.73
C SER A 192 2.13 29.47 -8.15
N LEU A 193 2.98 30.44 -7.85
CA LEU A 193 2.54 31.77 -7.45
C LEU A 193 2.15 32.64 -8.64
N ASN A 194 2.55 32.27 -9.85
CA ASN A 194 2.18 32.97 -11.09
C ASN A 194 0.77 32.58 -11.57
N GLY A 195 0.24 31.43 -11.11
CA GLY A 195 -1.09 30.93 -11.45
C GLY A 195 -1.22 30.38 -12.88
N ASP A 196 -0.11 30.33 -13.62
CA ASP A 196 -0.05 29.81 -14.99
C ASP A 196 0.05 28.26 -15.03
N GLU A 197 -0.39 27.66 -16.15
CA GLU A 197 -0.33 26.20 -16.31
C GLU A 197 1.11 25.68 -16.37
N ASP A 198 2.03 26.45 -16.93
CA ASP A 198 3.44 26.07 -17.01
C ASP A 198 4.07 25.99 -15.61
N GLY A 199 3.81 26.95 -14.75
CA GLY A 199 4.27 26.92 -13.37
C GLY A 199 3.68 25.75 -12.56
N LYS A 200 2.40 25.40 -12.81
CA LYS A 200 1.77 24.22 -12.21
C LYS A 200 2.43 22.92 -12.69
N ALA A 201 2.67 22.81 -14.01
CA ALA A 201 3.31 21.64 -14.58
C ALA A 201 4.72 21.43 -14.03
N ILE A 202 5.50 22.49 -13.88
CA ILE A 202 6.85 22.43 -13.31
C ILE A 202 6.80 22.10 -11.82
N GLY A 203 5.88 22.72 -11.07
CA GLY A 203 5.69 22.44 -9.65
C GLY A 203 5.35 20.97 -9.38
N LEU A 204 4.48 20.36 -10.19
CA LEU A 204 4.17 18.95 -10.11
C LEU A 204 5.34 18.09 -10.57
N GLY A 205 5.98 18.44 -11.69
CA GLY A 205 7.12 17.71 -12.21
C GLY A 205 8.30 17.70 -11.23
N LEU A 206 8.57 18.81 -10.56
CA LEU A 206 9.62 18.88 -9.54
C LEU A 206 9.27 18.02 -8.32
N ALA A 207 8.00 18.00 -7.89
CA ALA A 207 7.56 17.10 -6.83
C ALA A 207 7.74 15.62 -7.22
N ASP A 208 7.36 15.24 -8.44
CA ASP A 208 7.53 13.87 -8.94
C ASP A 208 9.01 13.47 -9.07
N ALA A 209 9.85 14.39 -9.49
CA ALA A 209 11.29 14.18 -9.54
C ALA A 209 11.92 13.99 -8.14
N LEU A 210 11.46 14.75 -7.14
CA LEU A 210 11.85 14.55 -5.74
C LEU A 210 11.38 13.20 -5.20
N ILE A 211 10.14 12.81 -5.51
CA ILE A 211 9.60 11.48 -5.17
C ILE A 211 10.51 10.38 -5.72
N THR A 212 10.86 10.47 -7.00
CA THR A 212 11.71 9.49 -7.67
C THR A 212 13.11 9.44 -7.07
N LYS A 213 13.76 10.59 -6.90
CA LYS A 213 15.12 10.69 -6.36
C LYS A 213 15.22 10.20 -4.92
N LEU A 214 14.38 10.73 -4.03
CA LEU A 214 14.40 10.33 -2.62
C LEU A 214 13.97 8.87 -2.45
N GLY A 215 12.99 8.41 -3.25
CA GLY A 215 12.53 7.02 -3.25
C GLY A 215 13.61 6.02 -3.69
N SER A 216 14.51 6.41 -4.61
CA SER A 216 15.60 5.57 -5.09
C SER A 216 16.59 5.16 -3.98
N THR A 217 16.67 5.93 -2.89
CA THR A 217 17.51 5.60 -1.73
C THR A 217 16.98 4.42 -0.92
N ARG A 218 15.69 4.05 -1.09
CA ARG A 218 14.99 2.97 -0.34
C ARG A 218 15.03 3.16 1.19
N ARG A 219 15.36 4.34 1.69
CA ARG A 219 15.45 4.67 3.13
C ARG A 219 14.11 5.06 3.72
N ILE A 220 13.25 5.63 2.87
CA ILE A 220 11.90 6.07 3.22
C ILE A 220 10.91 5.57 2.20
N ILE A 221 9.65 5.47 2.62
CA ILE A 221 8.52 5.25 1.73
C ILE A 221 7.97 6.61 1.34
N ILE A 222 7.99 6.92 0.05
CA ILE A 222 7.42 8.16 -0.46
C ILE A 222 6.15 7.83 -1.22
N ARG A 223 5.08 8.59 -0.93
CA ARG A 223 3.81 8.42 -1.62
C ARG A 223 3.98 8.80 -3.08
N PRO A 224 3.47 7.98 -4.03
CA PRO A 224 3.57 8.29 -5.45
C PRO A 224 2.76 9.55 -5.78
N ILE A 225 3.16 10.25 -6.83
CA ILE A 225 2.56 11.53 -7.24
C ILE A 225 1.04 11.44 -7.45
N ASN A 226 0.53 10.32 -7.97
CA ASN A 226 -0.90 10.12 -8.20
C ASN A 226 -1.73 10.14 -6.91
N SER A 227 -1.13 9.79 -5.77
CA SER A 227 -1.81 9.84 -4.47
C SER A 227 -2.05 11.28 -4.01
N VAL A 228 -1.13 12.18 -4.34
CA VAL A 228 -1.19 13.58 -3.89
C VAL A 228 -1.96 14.48 -4.85
N THR A 229 -1.97 14.17 -6.15
CA THR A 229 -2.73 14.94 -7.15
C THR A 229 -4.24 14.75 -7.06
N SER A 230 -4.72 13.71 -6.36
CA SER A 230 -6.15 13.52 -6.09
C SER A 230 -6.73 14.58 -5.13
N PHE A 231 -5.87 15.31 -4.41
CA PHE A 231 -6.27 16.43 -3.57
C PHE A 231 -6.22 17.72 -4.39
N GLY A 232 -7.34 18.43 -4.49
CA GLY A 232 -7.39 19.72 -5.17
C GLY A 232 -6.50 20.78 -4.49
N GLU A 233 -6.23 21.88 -5.20
CA GLU A 233 -5.50 23.02 -4.64
C GLU A 233 -6.28 23.61 -3.44
N GLY A 234 -5.55 23.97 -2.38
CA GLY A 234 -6.11 24.66 -1.20
C GLY A 234 -6.45 23.75 -0.01
N ASN A 235 -6.25 22.45 -0.12
CA ASN A 235 -6.37 21.57 1.05
C ASN A 235 -5.20 21.77 2.02
N ASP A 236 -5.48 21.60 3.34
CA ASP A 236 -4.45 21.67 4.36
C ASP A 236 -3.44 20.52 4.20
N PRO A 237 -2.13 20.80 4.09
CA PRO A 237 -1.09 19.79 4.00
C PRO A 237 -1.11 18.74 5.12
N ILE A 238 -1.50 19.15 6.33
CA ILE A 238 -1.60 18.24 7.48
C ILE A 238 -2.75 17.26 7.29
N ASP A 239 -3.90 17.71 6.78
CA ASP A 239 -5.03 16.85 6.50
C ASP A 239 -4.73 15.89 5.33
N ILE A 240 -4.04 16.36 4.30
CA ILE A 240 -3.53 15.50 3.22
C ILE A 240 -2.61 14.42 3.82
N GLY A 241 -1.65 14.80 4.65
CA GLY A 241 -0.72 13.87 5.28
C GLY A 241 -1.40 12.81 6.15
N ARG A 242 -2.42 13.21 6.92
CA ARG A 242 -3.24 12.27 7.71
C ARG A 242 -3.98 11.26 6.84
N ARG A 243 -4.58 11.72 5.74
CA ARG A 243 -5.28 10.85 4.79
C ARG A 243 -4.34 9.91 4.04
N LEU A 244 -3.14 10.36 3.73
CA LEU A 244 -2.09 9.55 3.10
C LEU A 244 -1.36 8.64 4.09
N GLY A 245 -1.60 8.79 5.41
CA GLY A 245 -0.93 8.01 6.44
C GLY A 245 0.59 8.17 6.38
N VAL A 246 1.07 9.43 6.33
CA VAL A 246 2.51 9.74 6.30
C VAL A 246 2.95 10.43 7.58
N ASP A 247 4.24 10.30 7.91
CA ASP A 247 4.83 10.94 9.08
C ASP A 247 5.11 12.42 8.83
N ALA A 248 5.44 12.79 7.58
CA ALA A 248 5.72 14.16 7.20
C ALA A 248 5.22 14.48 5.78
N VAL A 249 4.97 15.76 5.53
CA VAL A 249 4.60 16.30 4.22
C VAL A 249 5.60 17.38 3.81
N LEU A 250 6.15 17.24 2.60
CA LEU A 250 6.88 18.29 1.92
C LEU A 250 5.89 19.09 1.07
N GLU A 251 5.80 20.39 1.33
CA GLU A 251 5.04 21.33 0.52
C GLU A 251 5.87 22.56 0.16
N GLY A 252 5.39 23.36 -0.76
CA GLY A 252 6.07 24.59 -1.12
C GLY A 252 5.40 25.37 -2.23
N THR A 253 6.09 26.43 -2.62
CA THR A 253 5.68 27.33 -3.71
C THR A 253 6.81 27.51 -4.70
N ILE A 254 6.45 27.70 -5.97
CA ILE A 254 7.37 28.02 -7.05
C ILE A 254 6.94 29.33 -7.70
N GLN A 255 7.92 30.21 -7.98
CA GLN A 255 7.72 31.48 -8.67
C GLN A 255 8.77 31.63 -9.75
N ARG A 256 8.35 32.01 -10.94
CA ARG A 256 9.21 32.44 -12.05
C ARG A 256 9.12 33.95 -12.19
N ALA A 257 10.24 34.63 -12.13
CA ALA A 257 10.33 36.08 -12.31
C ALA A 257 11.73 36.47 -12.79
N GLU A 258 11.82 37.36 -13.75
CA GLU A 258 13.08 37.98 -14.22
C GLU A 258 14.14 36.96 -14.66
N GLY A 259 13.72 35.83 -15.30
CA GLY A 259 14.62 34.75 -15.73
C GLY A 259 15.21 33.91 -14.58
N ARG A 260 14.61 34.02 -13.38
CA ARG A 260 14.97 33.24 -12.19
C ARG A 260 13.79 32.42 -11.71
N MET A 261 14.11 31.26 -11.15
CA MET A 261 13.17 30.39 -10.47
C MET A 261 13.43 30.43 -8.97
N ARG A 262 12.40 30.72 -8.20
CA ARG A 262 12.43 30.76 -6.74
C ARG A 262 11.51 29.68 -6.19
N VAL A 263 12.04 28.82 -5.31
CA VAL A 263 11.27 27.82 -4.59
C VAL A 263 11.39 28.05 -3.10
N ASN A 264 10.26 28.11 -2.41
CA ASN A 264 10.21 28.00 -0.96
C ASN A 264 9.61 26.62 -0.66
N ALA A 265 10.31 25.80 0.12
CA ALA A 265 9.87 24.48 0.51
C ALA A 265 9.95 24.31 2.02
N ARG A 266 9.04 23.52 2.59
CA ARG A 266 9.03 23.18 4.00
C ARG A 266 8.57 21.75 4.22
N LEU A 267 9.14 21.08 5.22
CA LEU A 267 8.78 19.75 5.67
C LEU A 267 8.06 19.86 7.01
N ILE A 268 6.82 19.35 7.05
CA ILE A 268 5.93 19.45 8.22
C ILE A 268 5.70 18.04 8.76
N LYS A 269 5.96 17.83 10.05
CA LYS A 269 5.65 16.58 10.75
C LYS A 269 4.14 16.53 11.04
N ILE A 270 3.47 15.46 10.64
CA ILE A 270 2.00 15.37 10.68
C ILE A 270 1.47 15.20 12.11
N GLU A 271 2.20 14.47 12.95
CA GLU A 271 1.80 14.21 14.33
C GLU A 271 1.70 15.51 15.17
N SER A 272 2.71 16.39 15.05
CA SER A 272 2.83 17.61 15.86
C SER A 272 2.42 18.87 15.11
N GLY A 273 2.34 18.85 13.78
CA GLY A 273 2.20 20.04 12.95
C GLY A 273 3.48 20.92 12.91
N GLU A 274 4.58 20.41 13.45
CA GLU A 274 5.85 21.13 13.55
C GLU A 274 6.54 21.18 12.18
N GLN A 275 7.03 22.37 11.81
CA GLN A 275 7.90 22.53 10.66
C GLN A 275 9.33 22.11 11.04
N ILE A 276 9.74 20.92 10.63
CA ILE A 276 11.06 20.36 10.95
C ILE A 276 12.16 20.84 10.01
N TRP A 277 11.78 21.39 8.87
CA TRP A 277 12.71 21.99 7.92
C TRP A 277 12.00 23.02 7.05
N SER A 278 12.73 24.09 6.64
CA SER A 278 12.28 25.07 5.65
C SER A 278 13.49 25.73 5.02
N GLU A 279 13.46 25.88 3.70
CA GLU A 279 14.54 26.51 2.94
C GLU A 279 13.99 27.25 1.73
N ARG A 280 14.73 28.25 1.28
CA ARG A 280 14.45 29.01 0.07
C ARG A 280 15.59 28.87 -0.91
N PHE A 281 15.27 28.46 -2.10
CA PHE A 281 16.18 28.28 -3.22
C PHE A 281 15.89 29.31 -4.29
N GLU A 282 16.96 29.84 -4.92
CA GLU A 282 16.82 30.79 -6.02
C GLU A 282 17.91 30.49 -7.06
N GLU A 283 17.49 30.02 -8.22
CA GLU A 283 18.36 29.62 -9.31
C GLU A 283 17.95 30.33 -10.62
N PRO A 284 18.87 30.49 -11.59
CA PRO A 284 18.47 30.85 -12.95
C PRO A 284 17.42 29.85 -13.48
N GLU A 285 16.57 30.30 -14.40
CA GLU A 285 15.50 29.45 -14.96
C GLU A 285 16.05 28.14 -15.60
N ALA A 286 17.24 28.21 -16.21
CA ALA A 286 17.96 27.03 -16.71
C ALA A 286 18.55 26.13 -15.60
N GLY A 287 18.52 26.57 -14.34
CA GLY A 287 19.11 25.88 -13.19
C GLY A 287 18.19 24.88 -12.47
N ILE A 288 17.17 24.33 -13.16
CA ILE A 288 16.20 23.40 -12.56
C ILE A 288 16.87 22.18 -11.92
N PHE A 289 17.97 21.72 -12.50
CA PHE A 289 18.75 20.60 -11.95
C PHE A 289 19.45 20.96 -10.64
N ALA A 290 20.08 22.15 -10.57
CA ALA A 290 20.72 22.62 -9.35
C ALA A 290 19.71 22.75 -8.21
N LEU A 291 18.52 23.28 -8.52
CA LEU A 291 17.41 23.38 -7.60
C LEU A 291 16.95 22.01 -7.08
N GLN A 292 16.78 21.03 -7.96
CA GLN A 292 16.36 19.68 -7.59
C GLN A 292 17.42 18.97 -6.74
N ASP A 293 18.70 19.12 -7.08
CA ASP A 293 19.81 18.52 -6.35
C ASP A 293 19.94 19.13 -4.96
N ALA A 294 19.83 20.46 -4.84
CA ALA A 294 19.85 21.15 -3.57
C ALA A 294 18.69 20.71 -2.66
N LEU A 295 17.46 20.73 -3.18
CA LEU A 295 16.27 20.26 -2.44
C LEU A 295 16.43 18.80 -1.97
N SER A 296 16.81 17.88 -2.87
CA SER A 296 16.95 16.46 -2.54
C SER A 296 18.02 16.21 -1.47
N SER A 297 19.18 16.90 -1.59
CA SER A 297 20.29 16.77 -0.65
C SER A 297 19.96 17.33 0.73
N ASP A 298 19.29 18.47 0.79
CA ASP A 298 18.93 19.11 2.06
C ASP A 298 17.83 18.34 2.79
N ILE A 299 16.83 17.84 2.08
CA ILE A 299 15.79 16.97 2.66
C ILE A 299 16.43 15.68 3.20
N ALA A 300 17.29 15.03 2.42
CA ALA A 300 17.97 13.82 2.86
C ALA A 300 18.85 14.03 4.09
N ARG A 301 19.51 15.19 4.20
CA ARG A 301 20.30 15.59 5.37
C ARG A 301 19.42 15.86 6.58
N THR A 302 18.31 16.57 6.40
CA THR A 302 17.37 16.90 7.47
C THR A 302 16.73 15.67 8.09
N LEU A 303 16.50 14.65 7.27
CA LEU A 303 15.95 13.36 7.71
C LEU A 303 16.99 12.42 8.32
N GLU A 304 18.21 12.93 8.56
CA GLU A 304 19.34 12.19 9.16
C GLU A 304 19.65 10.85 8.46
N PHE A 305 19.43 10.79 7.16
CA PHE A 305 19.77 9.59 6.42
C PHE A 305 21.28 9.41 6.38
N GLN A 306 21.74 8.27 6.87
CA GLN A 306 23.11 7.84 6.61
C GLN A 306 23.22 7.39 5.14
N LEU A 307 23.36 8.38 4.25
CA LEU A 307 23.55 8.12 2.82
C LEU A 307 24.94 7.49 2.61
N ASN A 308 24.97 6.33 1.99
CA ASN A 308 26.20 5.75 1.49
C ASN A 308 26.56 6.36 0.12
N LYS A 309 27.74 6.02 -0.40
CA LYS A 309 28.22 6.55 -1.68
C LYS A 309 27.26 6.22 -2.84
N ALA A 310 26.66 5.02 -2.85
CA ALA A 310 25.71 4.62 -3.88
C ALA A 310 24.38 5.41 -3.79
N ASP A 311 23.92 5.73 -2.57
CA ASP A 311 22.74 6.57 -2.38
C ASP A 311 22.99 8.00 -2.92
N ILE A 312 24.17 8.56 -2.67
CA ILE A 312 24.58 9.88 -3.19
C ILE A 312 24.65 9.87 -4.72
N GLU A 313 25.24 8.82 -5.32
CA GLU A 313 25.31 8.66 -6.78
C GLU A 313 23.88 8.58 -7.40
N LYS A 314 22.96 7.85 -6.77
CA LYS A 314 21.56 7.80 -7.21
C LYS A 314 20.84 9.15 -7.10
N LEU A 315 21.05 9.88 -6.01
CA LEU A 315 20.49 11.24 -5.86
C LEU A 315 21.08 12.22 -6.89
N ALA A 316 22.31 12.03 -7.34
CA ALA A 316 22.94 12.86 -8.35
C ALA A 316 22.54 12.49 -9.80
N HIS A 317 21.93 11.31 -10.02
CA HIS A 317 21.52 10.89 -11.35
C HIS A 317 20.37 11.75 -11.89
N ARG A 318 20.50 12.27 -13.12
CA ARG A 318 19.57 13.25 -13.73
C ARG A 318 18.82 12.73 -14.94
N GLY A 319 19.23 11.59 -15.50
CA GLY A 319 18.67 11.04 -16.73
C GLY A 319 19.07 11.82 -17.99
N THR A 320 19.15 13.14 -17.94
CA THR A 320 19.59 14.04 -19.03
C THR A 320 20.33 15.27 -18.47
N GLU A 321 21.24 15.84 -19.26
CA GLU A 321 21.87 17.13 -19.00
C GLU A 321 21.18 18.28 -19.77
N ASN A 322 20.20 17.97 -20.62
CA ASN A 322 19.45 18.95 -21.38
C ASN A 322 18.25 19.46 -20.58
N ALA A 323 18.32 20.70 -20.08
CA ALA A 323 17.28 21.32 -19.25
C ALA A 323 15.93 21.45 -19.96
N GLU A 324 15.92 21.73 -21.28
CA GLU A 324 14.70 21.85 -22.08
C GLU A 324 14.03 20.47 -22.26
N ALA A 325 14.84 19.43 -22.54
CA ALA A 325 14.33 18.05 -22.60
C ALA A 325 13.71 17.63 -21.28
N TYR A 326 14.36 17.98 -20.17
CA TYR A 326 13.86 17.68 -18.84
C TYR A 326 12.55 18.42 -18.53
N GLU A 327 12.44 19.70 -18.88
CA GLU A 327 11.19 20.45 -18.71
C GLU A 327 10.03 19.80 -19.53
N MET A 328 10.28 19.42 -20.78
CA MET A 328 9.27 18.72 -21.59
C MET A 328 8.85 17.40 -20.94
N TYR A 329 9.79 16.64 -20.39
CA TYR A 329 9.50 15.41 -19.66
C TYR A 329 8.62 15.68 -18.43
N LEU A 330 8.93 16.68 -17.60
CA LEU A 330 8.14 17.03 -16.41
C LEU A 330 6.71 17.44 -16.79
N ARG A 331 6.55 18.23 -17.84
CA ARG A 331 5.23 18.59 -18.38
C ARG A 331 4.49 17.37 -18.91
N GLY A 332 5.19 16.43 -19.53
CA GLY A 332 4.64 15.14 -19.95
C GLY A 332 4.06 14.35 -18.75
N ARG A 333 4.79 14.29 -17.63
CA ARG A 333 4.34 13.67 -16.38
C ARG A 333 3.06 14.32 -15.82
N PHE A 334 3.00 15.66 -15.90
CA PHE A 334 1.79 16.39 -15.50
C PHE A 334 0.55 15.95 -16.28
N TYR A 335 0.63 15.91 -17.61
CA TYR A 335 -0.52 15.51 -18.42
C TYR A 335 -0.86 14.03 -18.29
N GLN A 336 0.14 13.16 -18.08
CA GLN A 336 -0.07 11.74 -17.80
C GLN A 336 -0.90 11.55 -16.52
N SER A 337 -0.65 12.34 -15.47
CA SER A 337 -1.35 12.22 -14.19
C SER A 337 -2.85 12.56 -14.26
N GLN A 338 -3.31 13.24 -15.34
CA GLN A 338 -4.72 13.53 -15.56
C GLN A 338 -5.56 12.29 -15.92
N ASN A 339 -4.90 11.19 -16.28
CA ASN A 339 -5.50 9.88 -16.57
C ASN A 339 -6.69 9.97 -17.54
N SER A 340 -6.53 10.71 -18.63
CA SER A 340 -7.53 10.95 -19.67
C SER A 340 -6.92 10.80 -21.06
N VAL A 341 -7.73 10.46 -22.07
CA VAL A 341 -7.28 10.32 -23.47
C VAL A 341 -6.60 11.60 -23.96
N ALA A 342 -7.16 12.77 -23.64
CA ALA A 342 -6.56 14.07 -23.98
C ALA A 342 -5.21 14.27 -23.27
N GLY A 343 -5.14 13.95 -21.98
CA GLY A 343 -3.91 13.99 -21.19
C GLY A 343 -2.84 13.07 -21.76
N PHE A 344 -3.19 11.83 -22.13
CA PHE A 344 -2.25 10.88 -22.75
C PHE A 344 -1.70 11.38 -24.10
N ASN A 345 -2.55 11.95 -24.96
CA ASN A 345 -2.08 12.50 -26.22
C ASN A 345 -1.09 13.64 -26.00
N ARG A 346 -1.41 14.56 -25.09
CA ARG A 346 -0.51 15.67 -24.76
C ARG A 346 0.78 15.23 -24.11
N SER A 347 0.72 14.23 -23.22
CA SER A 347 1.89 13.62 -22.60
C SER A 347 2.80 12.98 -23.64
N LEU A 348 2.25 12.22 -24.58
CA LEU A 348 3.01 11.58 -25.66
C LEU A 348 3.79 12.60 -26.50
N GLU A 349 3.13 13.70 -26.92
CA GLU A 349 3.79 14.77 -27.67
C GLU A 349 4.99 15.35 -26.90
N LEU A 350 4.83 15.60 -25.61
CA LEU A 350 5.86 16.18 -24.76
C LEU A 350 7.03 15.21 -24.51
N TYR A 351 6.76 13.92 -24.31
CA TYR A 351 7.82 12.92 -24.18
C TYR A 351 8.57 12.72 -25.51
N GLN A 352 7.89 12.78 -26.65
CA GLN A 352 8.53 12.75 -27.97
C GLN A 352 9.42 13.98 -28.20
N GLN A 353 8.98 15.19 -27.79
CA GLN A 353 9.80 16.39 -27.81
C GLN A 353 11.04 16.24 -26.90
N ALA A 354 10.87 15.73 -25.68
CA ALA A 354 11.98 15.48 -24.77
C ALA A 354 13.01 14.51 -25.39
N ALA A 355 12.55 13.40 -25.98
CA ALA A 355 13.41 12.43 -26.65
C ALA A 355 14.05 12.97 -27.95
N ALA A 356 13.45 13.95 -28.60
CA ALA A 356 14.02 14.63 -29.75
C ALA A 356 15.12 15.61 -29.35
N LEU A 357 14.97 16.33 -28.23
CA LEU A 357 15.94 17.25 -27.65
C LEU A 357 17.14 16.50 -27.05
N ASP A 358 16.90 15.33 -26.44
CA ASP A 358 17.95 14.42 -25.98
C ASP A 358 17.59 12.96 -26.32
N PRO A 359 18.12 12.41 -27.41
CA PRO A 359 17.90 11.02 -27.81
C PRO A 359 18.44 9.96 -26.84
N ASN A 360 19.22 10.35 -25.83
CA ASN A 360 19.74 9.48 -24.80
C ASN A 360 18.98 9.60 -23.47
N PHE A 361 17.88 10.36 -23.43
CA PHE A 361 17.03 10.49 -22.26
C PHE A 361 16.16 9.25 -22.07
N ALA A 362 16.62 8.30 -21.26
CA ALA A 362 15.99 6.99 -21.08
C ALA A 362 14.56 7.09 -20.51
N GLU A 363 14.34 8.00 -19.56
CA GLU A 363 13.04 8.22 -18.91
C GLU A 363 11.99 8.77 -19.89
N ALA A 364 12.39 9.60 -20.85
CA ALA A 364 11.48 10.09 -21.90
C ALA A 364 11.03 8.94 -22.81
N HIS A 365 11.95 8.05 -23.19
CA HIS A 365 11.60 6.84 -23.95
C HIS A 365 10.70 5.89 -23.15
N ALA A 366 10.95 5.72 -21.84
CA ALA A 366 10.07 4.94 -20.96
C ALA A 366 8.67 5.55 -20.87
N GLY A 367 8.57 6.89 -20.79
CA GLY A 367 7.30 7.62 -20.81
C GLY A 367 6.52 7.41 -22.12
N ILE A 368 7.19 7.46 -23.28
CA ILE A 368 6.57 7.14 -24.59
C ILE A 368 6.00 5.72 -24.60
N ALA A 369 6.75 4.75 -24.05
CA ALA A 369 6.29 3.37 -23.98
C ALA A 369 5.06 3.23 -23.09
N ASP A 370 5.10 3.82 -21.89
CA ASP A 370 4.02 3.73 -20.91
C ASP A 370 2.72 4.35 -21.43
N ILE A 371 2.79 5.55 -22.05
CA ILE A 371 1.62 6.20 -22.64
C ILE A 371 1.00 5.37 -23.77
N ASN A 372 1.79 4.78 -24.64
CA ASN A 372 1.26 3.94 -25.71
C ASN A 372 0.59 2.66 -25.16
N VAL A 373 1.13 2.06 -24.10
CA VAL A 373 0.49 0.94 -23.41
C VAL A 373 -0.81 1.37 -22.72
N LEU A 374 -0.83 2.56 -22.08
CA LEU A 374 -2.05 3.11 -21.50
C LEU A 374 -3.12 3.38 -22.56
N LYS A 375 -2.76 4.00 -23.69
CA LYS A 375 -3.69 4.20 -24.82
C LYS A 375 -4.28 2.90 -25.32
N PHE A 376 -3.47 1.83 -25.42
CA PHE A 376 -3.95 0.49 -25.75
C PHE A 376 -4.99 -0.01 -24.74
N ASN A 377 -4.73 0.14 -23.44
CA ASN A 377 -5.68 -0.22 -22.38
C ASN A 377 -6.98 0.59 -22.43
N PHE A 378 -6.91 1.83 -22.94
CA PHE A 378 -8.08 2.69 -23.17
C PHE A 378 -8.74 2.49 -24.55
N GLY A 379 -8.39 1.43 -25.27
CA GLY A 379 -9.06 0.99 -26.49
C GLY A 379 -8.44 1.48 -27.80
N ALA A 380 -7.25 2.07 -27.77
CA ALA A 380 -6.53 2.37 -29.02
C ALA A 380 -6.14 1.08 -29.77
N ALA A 381 -6.12 1.14 -31.10
CA ALA A 381 -5.82 -0.03 -31.91
C ALA A 381 -4.39 -0.55 -31.65
N LYS A 382 -4.25 -1.87 -31.49
CA LYS A 382 -2.97 -2.53 -31.22
C LYS A 382 -1.88 -2.13 -32.23
N ASP A 383 -2.23 -2.16 -33.52
CA ASP A 383 -1.29 -1.88 -34.62
C ASP A 383 -0.85 -0.41 -34.66
N GLU A 384 -1.62 0.49 -34.04
CA GLU A 384 -1.30 1.91 -33.92
C GLU A 384 -0.25 2.19 -32.85
N VAL A 385 -0.41 1.60 -31.65
CA VAL A 385 0.35 2.04 -30.48
C VAL A 385 1.47 1.06 -30.05
N ILE A 386 1.27 -0.25 -30.21
CA ILE A 386 2.23 -1.25 -29.70
C ILE A 386 3.59 -1.24 -30.42
N PRO A 387 3.69 -1.04 -31.76
CA PRO A 387 4.99 -0.97 -32.40
C PRO A 387 5.88 0.16 -31.87
N GLU A 388 5.29 1.32 -31.55
CA GLU A 388 6.04 2.43 -30.95
C GLU A 388 6.37 2.15 -29.49
N ALA A 389 5.44 1.62 -28.70
CA ALA A 389 5.70 1.21 -27.33
C ALA A 389 6.91 0.27 -27.22
N ARG A 390 7.01 -0.73 -28.11
CA ARG A 390 8.15 -1.65 -28.16
C ARG A 390 9.47 -0.97 -28.48
N ARG A 391 9.47 -0.10 -29.50
CA ARG A 391 10.70 0.64 -29.87
C ARG A 391 11.16 1.50 -28.71
N ALA A 392 10.25 2.20 -28.09
CA ALA A 392 10.53 3.12 -27.01
C ALA A 392 11.02 2.39 -25.74
N VAL A 393 10.37 1.30 -25.31
CA VAL A 393 10.81 0.55 -24.15
C VAL A 393 12.17 -0.11 -24.36
N ASN A 394 12.43 -0.66 -25.54
CA ASN A 394 13.72 -1.24 -25.88
C ASN A 394 14.83 -0.17 -25.84
N ARG A 395 14.55 1.03 -26.37
CA ARG A 395 15.50 2.15 -26.31
C ARG A 395 15.76 2.60 -24.88
N ALA A 396 14.71 2.72 -24.08
CA ALA A 396 14.83 3.06 -22.65
C ALA A 396 15.73 2.09 -21.90
N LEU A 397 15.51 0.78 -22.06
CA LEU A 397 16.29 -0.28 -21.39
C LEU A 397 17.72 -0.41 -21.93
N GLN A 398 17.98 -0.07 -23.21
CA GLN A 398 19.35 0.02 -23.74
C GLN A 398 20.14 1.17 -23.10
N LEU A 399 19.47 2.29 -22.84
CA LEU A 399 20.08 3.49 -22.25
C LEU A 399 20.25 3.34 -20.73
N ASN A 400 19.21 2.83 -20.06
CA ASN A 400 19.23 2.59 -18.62
C ASN A 400 18.50 1.28 -18.28
N PRO A 401 19.24 0.19 -18.01
CA PRO A 401 18.66 -1.11 -17.65
C PRO A 401 18.09 -1.15 -16.21
N GLU A 402 18.20 -0.06 -15.43
CA GLU A 402 17.67 0.04 -14.06
C GLU A 402 16.39 0.88 -13.99
N LEU A 403 15.62 1.00 -15.07
CA LEU A 403 14.33 1.69 -15.09
C LEU A 403 13.18 0.72 -14.75
N SER A 404 12.73 0.72 -13.49
CA SER A 404 11.61 -0.10 -13.02
C SER A 404 10.35 0.07 -13.88
N ASN A 405 9.99 1.31 -14.24
CA ASN A 405 8.80 1.59 -15.04
C ASN A 405 8.90 1.05 -16.48
N ALA A 406 10.10 0.97 -17.05
CA ALA A 406 10.27 0.35 -18.37
C ALA A 406 9.97 -1.15 -18.33
N TYR A 407 10.35 -1.84 -17.26
CA TYR A 407 10.00 -3.25 -17.06
C TYR A 407 8.50 -3.45 -16.81
N THR A 408 7.81 -2.54 -16.12
CA THR A 408 6.34 -2.62 -15.98
C THR A 408 5.65 -2.48 -17.32
N SER A 409 6.07 -1.56 -18.19
CA SER A 409 5.53 -1.41 -19.55
C SER A 409 5.86 -2.64 -20.42
N THR A 410 7.08 -3.18 -20.31
CA THR A 410 7.48 -4.42 -21.00
C THR A 410 6.57 -5.58 -20.60
N SER A 411 6.33 -5.75 -19.30
CA SER A 411 5.47 -6.84 -18.80
C SER A 411 4.05 -6.80 -19.37
N LEU A 412 3.47 -5.62 -19.52
CA LEU A 412 2.13 -5.47 -20.10
C LEU A 412 2.12 -5.85 -21.58
N ILE A 413 3.14 -5.47 -22.35
CA ILE A 413 3.26 -5.87 -23.75
C ILE A 413 3.39 -7.40 -23.85
N GLN A 414 4.26 -8.00 -23.05
CA GLN A 414 4.46 -9.47 -22.99
C GLN A 414 3.17 -10.19 -22.58
N PHE A 415 2.48 -9.67 -21.56
CA PHE A 415 1.26 -10.26 -21.02
C PHE A 415 0.06 -10.14 -21.97
N LEU A 416 -0.27 -8.92 -22.41
CA LEU A 416 -1.51 -8.65 -23.16
C LEU A 416 -1.37 -8.89 -24.67
N VAL A 417 -0.16 -8.68 -25.21
CA VAL A 417 0.07 -8.68 -26.66
C VAL A 417 0.76 -9.96 -27.11
N ASP A 418 1.87 -10.34 -26.44
CA ASP A 418 2.68 -11.50 -26.84
C ASP A 418 2.15 -12.80 -26.26
N ARG A 419 1.36 -12.71 -25.19
CA ARG A 419 0.89 -13.86 -24.41
C ARG A 419 2.06 -14.71 -23.87
N ASP A 420 3.22 -14.04 -23.62
CA ASP A 420 4.39 -14.66 -22.99
C ASP A 420 4.38 -14.34 -21.49
N TRP A 421 3.71 -15.22 -20.76
CA TRP A 421 3.47 -15.05 -19.32
C TRP A 421 4.74 -15.24 -18.49
N ALA A 422 5.60 -16.14 -18.92
CA ALA A 422 6.87 -16.37 -18.24
C ALA A 422 7.77 -15.12 -18.32
N ALA A 423 7.89 -14.52 -19.51
CA ALA A 423 8.64 -13.28 -19.69
C ALA A 423 7.97 -12.10 -18.95
N ALA A 424 6.62 -12.03 -18.95
CA ALA A 424 5.89 -11.00 -18.22
C ALA A 424 6.14 -11.05 -16.70
N GLU A 425 6.11 -12.26 -16.10
CA GLU A 425 6.42 -12.43 -14.69
C GLU A 425 7.86 -12.03 -14.38
N GLN A 426 8.82 -12.44 -15.18
CA GLN A 426 10.23 -12.04 -15.02
C GLN A 426 10.40 -10.51 -15.08
N SER A 427 9.72 -9.84 -16.00
CA SER A 427 9.76 -8.39 -16.11
C SER A 427 9.15 -7.71 -14.88
N LEU A 428 8.03 -8.23 -14.33
CA LEU A 428 7.42 -7.69 -13.11
C LEU A 428 8.33 -7.90 -11.88
N LEU A 429 8.92 -9.07 -11.74
CA LEU A 429 9.87 -9.36 -10.67
C LEU A 429 11.10 -8.45 -10.77
N LYS A 430 11.60 -8.21 -11.99
CA LYS A 430 12.73 -7.30 -12.22
C LYS A 430 12.38 -5.86 -11.88
N ALA A 431 11.17 -5.41 -12.22
CA ALA A 431 10.68 -4.08 -11.83
C ALA A 431 10.69 -3.89 -10.30
N ILE A 432 10.19 -4.89 -9.55
CA ILE A 432 10.15 -4.87 -8.09
C ILE A 432 11.56 -5.01 -7.48
N GLU A 433 12.44 -5.80 -8.07
CA GLU A 433 13.85 -5.90 -7.64
C GLU A 433 14.57 -4.54 -7.75
N ILE A 434 14.36 -3.84 -8.87
CA ILE A 434 14.95 -2.51 -9.11
C ILE A 434 14.36 -1.48 -8.14
N ASP A 435 13.03 -1.42 -8.02
CA ASP A 435 12.35 -0.52 -7.10
C ASP A 435 11.26 -1.24 -6.30
N PRO A 436 11.57 -1.72 -5.08
CA PRO A 436 10.61 -2.37 -4.20
C PRO A 436 9.47 -1.47 -3.71
N ASN A 437 9.58 -0.16 -3.92
CA ASN A 437 8.56 0.82 -3.56
C ASN A 437 7.72 1.27 -4.77
N ASN A 438 7.92 0.68 -5.94
CA ASN A 438 7.07 0.92 -7.10
C ASN A 438 5.68 0.29 -6.90
N ALA A 439 4.73 1.10 -6.41
CA ALA A 439 3.35 0.67 -6.16
C ALA A 439 2.66 0.11 -7.41
N ASP A 440 2.92 0.70 -8.60
CA ASP A 440 2.35 0.25 -9.87
C ASP A 440 2.86 -1.13 -10.26
N ALA A 441 4.15 -1.42 -10.07
CA ALA A 441 4.70 -2.76 -10.30
C ALA A 441 4.01 -3.81 -9.43
N HIS A 442 3.74 -3.50 -8.16
CA HIS A 442 3.01 -4.41 -7.25
C HIS A 442 1.55 -4.61 -7.69
N VAL A 443 0.83 -3.55 -8.09
CA VAL A 443 -0.54 -3.63 -8.63
C VAL A 443 -0.60 -4.51 -9.86
N ARG A 444 0.30 -4.30 -10.82
CA ARG A 444 0.36 -5.06 -12.07
C ARG A 444 0.71 -6.53 -11.82
N TYR A 445 1.65 -6.79 -10.89
CA TYR A 445 2.00 -8.16 -10.53
C TYR A 445 0.86 -8.86 -9.78
N ALA A 446 0.17 -8.17 -8.89
CA ALA A 446 -1.03 -8.71 -8.25
C ALA A 446 -2.12 -9.09 -9.26
N TYR A 447 -2.40 -8.22 -10.23
CA TYR A 447 -3.37 -8.49 -11.29
C TYR A 447 -2.95 -9.70 -12.15
N PHE A 448 -1.67 -9.80 -12.48
CA PHE A 448 -1.11 -10.94 -13.20
C PHE A 448 -1.29 -12.25 -12.40
N LEU A 449 -0.93 -12.27 -11.12
CA LEU A 449 -1.07 -13.43 -10.24
C LEU A 449 -2.53 -13.87 -10.07
N MET A 450 -3.45 -12.93 -9.93
CA MET A 450 -4.89 -13.19 -9.87
C MET A 450 -5.37 -13.91 -11.15
N ARG A 451 -4.88 -13.49 -12.32
CA ARG A 451 -5.19 -14.11 -13.61
C ARG A 451 -4.67 -15.54 -13.73
N LEU A 452 -3.61 -15.88 -13.00
CA LEU A 452 -3.05 -17.25 -12.88
C LEU A 452 -3.73 -18.09 -11.79
N GLY A 453 -4.68 -17.54 -11.02
CA GLY A 453 -5.30 -18.23 -9.88
C GLY A 453 -4.40 -18.27 -8.62
N ARG A 454 -3.30 -17.54 -8.59
CA ARG A 454 -2.38 -17.41 -7.44
C ARG A 454 -2.90 -16.32 -6.50
N PHE A 455 -4.08 -16.58 -5.91
CA PHE A 455 -4.86 -15.55 -5.21
C PHE A 455 -4.19 -15.01 -3.97
N GLU A 456 -3.58 -15.85 -3.13
CA GLU A 456 -2.93 -15.39 -1.90
C GLU A 456 -1.71 -14.50 -2.20
N GLU A 457 -0.93 -14.87 -3.21
CA GLU A 457 0.18 -14.04 -3.66
C GLU A 457 -0.31 -12.70 -4.27
N SER A 458 -1.43 -12.74 -5.01
CA SER A 458 -2.07 -11.53 -5.52
C SER A 458 -2.49 -10.60 -4.38
N LEU A 459 -3.10 -11.13 -3.32
CA LEU A 459 -3.50 -10.36 -2.14
C LEU A 459 -2.28 -9.73 -1.46
N GLU A 460 -1.18 -10.48 -1.28
CA GLU A 460 0.07 -9.97 -0.70
C GLU A 460 0.60 -8.76 -1.50
N LYS A 461 0.64 -8.89 -2.84
CA LYS A 461 1.16 -7.79 -3.69
C LYS A 461 0.23 -6.58 -3.70
N ASN A 462 -1.09 -6.78 -3.70
CA ASN A 462 -2.05 -5.68 -3.58
C ASN A 462 -2.00 -5.01 -2.20
N GLN A 463 -1.80 -5.76 -1.12
CA GLN A 463 -1.56 -5.20 0.22
C GLN A 463 -0.31 -4.33 0.23
N ARG A 464 0.80 -4.83 -0.34
CA ARG A 464 2.02 -4.02 -0.47
C ARG A 464 1.77 -2.75 -1.29
N ALA A 465 1.03 -2.83 -2.38
CA ALA A 465 0.65 -1.67 -3.18
C ALA A 465 -0.17 -0.65 -2.37
N THR A 466 -1.11 -1.09 -1.52
CA THR A 466 -1.90 -0.19 -0.65
C THR A 466 -1.10 0.39 0.51
N GLU A 467 -0.09 -0.32 1.02
CA GLU A 467 0.87 0.26 1.97
C GLU A 467 1.66 1.40 1.34
N LEU A 468 2.09 1.22 0.08
CA LEU A 468 2.83 2.22 -0.69
C LEU A 468 1.93 3.37 -1.14
N ASN A 469 0.70 3.08 -1.56
CA ASN A 469 -0.31 4.03 -1.98
C ASN A 469 -1.69 3.71 -1.37
N PRO A 470 -2.00 4.21 -0.16
CA PRO A 470 -3.26 3.93 0.52
C PRO A 470 -4.53 4.38 -0.22
N LEU A 471 -4.39 5.38 -1.10
CA LEU A 471 -5.52 5.94 -1.88
C LEU A 471 -5.66 5.31 -3.27
N SER A 472 -4.90 4.25 -3.57
CA SER A 472 -5.03 3.55 -4.86
C SER A 472 -6.36 2.81 -4.96
N SER A 473 -7.35 3.44 -5.61
CA SER A 473 -8.63 2.81 -5.93
C SER A 473 -8.46 1.52 -6.74
N ILE A 474 -7.46 1.45 -7.60
CA ILE A 474 -7.13 0.27 -8.41
C ILE A 474 -6.65 -0.88 -7.51
N ALA A 475 -5.68 -0.63 -6.62
CA ALA A 475 -5.17 -1.67 -5.71
C ALA A 475 -6.26 -2.18 -4.76
N GLN A 476 -7.04 -1.26 -4.18
CA GLN A 476 -8.18 -1.58 -3.31
C GLN A 476 -9.24 -2.42 -4.04
N SER A 477 -9.58 -2.05 -5.29
CA SER A 477 -10.55 -2.80 -6.10
C SER A 477 -10.02 -4.17 -6.53
N ASN A 478 -8.72 -4.27 -6.83
CA ASN A 478 -8.08 -5.53 -7.19
C ASN A 478 -8.07 -6.53 -6.01
N ILE A 479 -7.98 -6.06 -4.76
CA ILE A 479 -8.16 -6.92 -3.57
C ILE A 479 -9.56 -7.54 -3.62
N GLY A 480 -10.60 -6.73 -3.82
CA GLY A 480 -11.97 -7.20 -3.91
C GLY A 480 -12.21 -8.14 -5.09
N LEU A 481 -11.64 -7.84 -6.27
CA LEU A 481 -11.70 -8.71 -7.43
C LEU A 481 -10.97 -10.06 -7.18
N THR A 482 -9.84 -10.02 -6.49
CA THR A 482 -9.10 -11.25 -6.13
C THR A 482 -9.94 -12.13 -5.19
N TYR A 483 -10.59 -11.54 -4.18
CA TYR A 483 -11.54 -12.27 -3.32
C TYR A 483 -12.72 -12.85 -4.11
N LEU A 484 -13.28 -12.08 -5.05
CA LEU A 484 -14.35 -12.56 -5.92
C LEU A 484 -13.92 -13.78 -6.73
N CYS A 485 -12.75 -13.72 -7.37
CA CYS A 485 -12.19 -14.83 -8.15
C CYS A 485 -11.85 -16.06 -7.27
N ALA A 486 -11.43 -15.82 -6.02
CA ALA A 486 -11.18 -16.84 -5.01
C ALA A 486 -12.46 -17.40 -4.36
N ARG A 487 -13.65 -16.97 -4.78
CA ARG A 487 -14.96 -17.37 -4.23
C ARG A 487 -15.23 -16.89 -2.79
N ARG A 488 -14.45 -15.94 -2.30
CA ARG A 488 -14.61 -15.33 -0.98
C ARG A 488 -15.54 -14.12 -1.09
N TYR A 489 -16.83 -14.37 -1.35
CA TYR A 489 -17.80 -13.34 -1.73
C TYR A 489 -18.06 -12.31 -0.62
N ALA A 490 -18.09 -12.75 0.64
CA ALA A 490 -18.28 -11.86 1.78
C ALA A 490 -17.12 -10.86 1.91
N ASP A 491 -15.87 -11.35 1.81
CA ASP A 491 -14.68 -10.51 1.87
C ASP A 491 -14.61 -9.57 0.66
N ALA A 492 -15.04 -10.04 -0.53
CA ALA A 492 -15.10 -9.21 -1.74
C ALA A 492 -16.09 -8.04 -1.57
N ILE A 493 -17.28 -8.30 -1.05
CA ILE A 493 -18.32 -7.29 -0.80
C ILE A 493 -17.81 -6.27 0.22
N GLU A 494 -17.30 -6.71 1.38
CA GLU A 494 -16.78 -5.82 2.43
C GLU A 494 -15.70 -4.88 1.88
N GLN A 495 -14.71 -5.45 1.19
CA GLN A 495 -13.62 -4.67 0.60
C GLN A 495 -14.11 -3.68 -0.45
N LEU A 496 -15.01 -4.11 -1.35
CA LEU A 496 -15.49 -3.26 -2.44
C LEU A 496 -16.47 -2.19 -1.95
N GLU A 497 -17.30 -2.47 -0.94
CA GLU A 497 -18.11 -1.45 -0.27
C GLU A 497 -17.25 -0.38 0.40
N LYS A 498 -16.13 -0.78 1.03
CA LYS A 498 -15.15 0.18 1.56
C LYS A 498 -14.59 1.02 0.42
N THR A 499 -14.14 0.39 -0.66
CA THR A 499 -13.53 1.07 -1.81
C THR A 499 -14.49 2.06 -2.46
N THR A 500 -15.77 1.71 -2.66
CA THR A 500 -16.79 2.59 -3.26
C THR A 500 -17.18 3.75 -2.35
N ARG A 501 -17.12 3.61 -1.03
CA ARG A 501 -17.30 4.71 -0.08
C ARG A 501 -16.14 5.70 -0.11
N GLU A 502 -14.91 5.20 -0.24
CA GLU A 502 -13.70 6.03 -0.30
C GLU A 502 -13.49 6.68 -1.68
N ASN A 503 -13.96 6.03 -2.74
CA ASN A 503 -13.81 6.44 -4.14
C ASN A 503 -15.16 6.40 -4.89
N PRO A 504 -16.09 7.34 -4.62
CA PRO A 504 -17.47 7.29 -5.12
C PRO A 504 -17.60 7.51 -6.64
N ASP A 505 -16.55 7.97 -7.31
CA ASP A 505 -16.51 8.21 -8.76
C ASP A 505 -15.63 7.20 -9.52
N PHE A 506 -15.18 6.14 -8.86
CA PHE A 506 -14.39 5.09 -9.49
C PHE A 506 -15.30 3.92 -9.91
N SER A 507 -15.78 3.93 -11.15
CA SER A 507 -16.77 2.99 -11.68
C SER A 507 -16.38 1.52 -11.58
N HIS A 508 -15.09 1.20 -11.76
CA HIS A 508 -14.59 -0.18 -11.71
C HIS A 508 -14.89 -0.87 -10.36
N ALA A 509 -14.81 -0.13 -9.24
CA ALA A 509 -15.14 -0.68 -7.93
C ALA A 509 -16.62 -1.07 -7.85
N PHE A 510 -17.52 -0.29 -8.45
CA PHE A 510 -18.94 -0.59 -8.50
C PHE A 510 -19.25 -1.77 -9.44
N TRP A 511 -18.53 -1.91 -10.58
CA TRP A 511 -18.65 -3.09 -11.44
C TRP A 511 -18.26 -4.38 -10.70
N PHE A 512 -17.16 -4.34 -9.95
CA PHE A 512 -16.73 -5.50 -9.18
C PHE A 512 -17.64 -5.78 -7.99
N LEU A 513 -18.16 -4.73 -7.32
CA LEU A 513 -19.14 -4.86 -6.23
C LEU A 513 -20.44 -5.51 -6.73
N ALA A 514 -20.92 -5.08 -7.90
CA ALA A 514 -22.07 -5.70 -8.54
C ALA A 514 -21.84 -7.19 -8.83
N ALA A 515 -20.67 -7.55 -9.38
CA ALA A 515 -20.32 -8.93 -9.65
C ALA A 515 -20.21 -9.77 -8.35
N ALA A 516 -19.70 -9.20 -7.25
CA ALA A 516 -19.62 -9.85 -5.96
C ALA A 516 -21.01 -10.10 -5.34
N HIS A 517 -21.90 -9.12 -5.41
CA HIS A 517 -23.29 -9.27 -4.99
C HIS A 517 -24.05 -10.29 -5.85
N GLU A 518 -23.84 -10.28 -7.18
CA GLU A 518 -24.44 -11.27 -8.08
C GLU A 518 -24.03 -12.69 -7.70
N ALA A 519 -22.72 -12.89 -7.49
CA ALA A 519 -22.17 -14.20 -7.08
C ALA A 519 -22.67 -14.66 -5.70
N ALA A 520 -22.98 -13.72 -4.81
CA ALA A 520 -23.57 -13.98 -3.48
C ALA A 520 -25.10 -14.14 -3.52
N GLY A 521 -25.76 -13.98 -4.68
CA GLY A 521 -27.22 -14.06 -4.84
C GLY A 521 -27.99 -12.79 -4.45
N ASN A 522 -27.28 -11.68 -4.18
CA ASN A 522 -27.85 -10.40 -3.74
C ASN A 522 -28.25 -9.54 -4.96
N LYS A 523 -29.27 -9.98 -5.71
CA LYS A 523 -29.64 -9.39 -7.02
C LYS A 523 -29.95 -7.90 -6.98
N ASP A 524 -30.61 -7.42 -5.93
CA ASP A 524 -31.01 -6.01 -5.80
C ASP A 524 -29.79 -5.11 -5.54
N GLN A 525 -28.86 -5.54 -4.70
CA GLN A 525 -27.62 -4.81 -4.43
C GLN A 525 -26.70 -4.82 -5.67
N ALA A 526 -26.61 -5.96 -6.38
CA ALA A 526 -25.91 -6.07 -7.64
C ALA A 526 -26.44 -5.09 -8.68
N PHE A 527 -27.77 -5.01 -8.82
CA PHE A 527 -28.41 -4.04 -9.72
C PHE A 527 -28.10 -2.60 -9.32
N ALA A 528 -28.20 -2.26 -8.03
CA ALA A 528 -27.92 -0.91 -7.55
C ALA A 528 -26.48 -0.48 -7.83
N ALA A 529 -25.50 -1.35 -7.57
CA ALA A 529 -24.09 -1.11 -7.86
C ALA A 529 -23.84 -0.96 -9.37
N ASN A 530 -24.44 -1.81 -10.21
CA ASN A 530 -24.38 -1.71 -11.66
C ASN A 530 -24.93 -0.36 -12.17
N MET A 531 -26.05 0.12 -11.64
CA MET A 531 -26.63 1.42 -12.05
C MET A 531 -25.71 2.58 -11.68
N ARG A 532 -25.05 2.52 -10.51
CA ARG A 532 -24.09 3.55 -10.13
C ARG A 532 -22.87 3.55 -11.03
N ALA A 533 -22.31 2.39 -11.34
CA ALA A 533 -21.21 2.28 -12.28
C ALA A 533 -21.56 2.85 -13.68
N LEU A 534 -22.74 2.50 -14.17
CA LEU A 534 -23.24 2.99 -15.47
C LEU A 534 -23.39 4.52 -15.49
N GLU A 535 -23.87 5.13 -14.40
CA GLU A 535 -23.97 6.60 -14.27
C GLU A 535 -22.59 7.28 -14.36
N ILE A 536 -21.61 6.72 -13.64
CA ILE A 536 -20.23 7.24 -13.62
C ILE A 536 -19.62 7.14 -15.02
N ASP A 537 -19.87 6.04 -15.75
CA ASP A 537 -19.35 5.81 -17.10
C ASP A 537 -20.11 6.59 -18.20
N GLY A 538 -21.02 7.51 -17.82
CA GLY A 538 -21.69 8.41 -18.75
C GLY A 538 -22.99 7.88 -19.33
N GLY A 539 -23.61 6.87 -18.73
CA GLY A 539 -24.89 6.31 -19.14
C GLY A 539 -26.07 6.59 -18.18
N PRO A 540 -26.26 7.85 -17.67
CA PRO A 540 -27.30 8.14 -16.67
C PRO A 540 -28.72 7.94 -17.21
N GLU A 541 -28.97 8.21 -18.51
CA GLU A 541 -30.30 8.01 -19.12
C GLU A 541 -30.65 6.52 -19.19
N LEU A 542 -29.69 5.66 -19.55
CA LEU A 542 -29.89 4.22 -19.57
C LEU A 542 -30.12 3.70 -18.14
N ALA A 543 -29.34 4.17 -17.17
CA ALA A 543 -29.53 3.81 -15.77
C ALA A 543 -30.92 4.18 -15.25
N ALA A 544 -31.42 5.39 -15.58
CA ALA A 544 -32.76 5.83 -15.23
C ALA A 544 -33.86 4.95 -15.85
N GLN A 545 -33.72 4.61 -17.15
CA GLN A 545 -34.66 3.70 -17.83
C GLN A 545 -34.69 2.32 -17.19
N LEU A 546 -33.52 1.74 -16.86
CA LEU A 546 -33.45 0.43 -16.24
C LEU A 546 -34.03 0.42 -14.81
N ARG A 547 -33.85 1.52 -14.06
CA ARG A 547 -34.52 1.67 -12.74
C ARG A 547 -36.05 1.73 -12.85
N ALA A 548 -36.58 2.42 -13.88
CA ALA A 548 -38.01 2.44 -14.13
C ALA A 548 -38.55 1.04 -14.42
N VAL A 549 -37.90 0.28 -15.31
CA VAL A 549 -38.27 -1.11 -15.60
C VAL A 549 -38.21 -1.98 -14.33
N ARG A 550 -37.16 -1.80 -13.49
CA ARG A 550 -37.06 -2.54 -12.22
C ARG A 550 -38.24 -2.27 -11.29
N VAL A 551 -38.67 -1.01 -11.18
CA VAL A 551 -39.83 -0.62 -10.34
C VAL A 551 -41.12 -1.27 -10.83
N GLU A 552 -41.32 -1.32 -12.15
CA GLU A 552 -42.55 -1.82 -12.75
C GLU A 552 -42.60 -3.36 -12.88
N GLN A 553 -41.46 -3.99 -13.21
CA GLN A 553 -41.41 -5.38 -13.66
C GLN A 553 -40.39 -6.23 -12.92
N GLY A 554 -39.66 -5.64 -11.99
CA GLY A 554 -38.62 -6.32 -11.20
C GLY A 554 -37.24 -6.31 -11.81
N VAL A 555 -36.22 -6.76 -11.00
CA VAL A 555 -34.81 -6.72 -11.35
C VAL A 555 -34.46 -7.62 -12.54
N GLU A 556 -35.13 -8.75 -12.67
CA GLU A 556 -34.87 -9.71 -13.77
C GLU A 556 -35.30 -9.14 -15.13
N ALA A 557 -36.45 -8.44 -15.18
CA ALA A 557 -36.91 -7.76 -16.38
C ALA A 557 -35.95 -6.62 -16.76
N ALA A 558 -35.48 -5.83 -15.79
CA ALA A 558 -34.51 -4.76 -16.04
C ALA A 558 -33.19 -5.30 -16.59
N ASN A 559 -32.67 -6.41 -16.04
CA ASN A 559 -31.44 -7.04 -16.54
C ASN A 559 -31.63 -7.60 -17.97
N ARG A 560 -32.81 -8.13 -18.30
CA ARG A 560 -33.14 -8.60 -19.67
C ARG A 560 -33.15 -7.42 -20.65
N VAL A 561 -33.82 -6.32 -20.32
CA VAL A 561 -33.83 -5.10 -21.14
C VAL A 561 -32.42 -4.56 -21.32
N TRP A 562 -31.59 -4.62 -20.29
CA TRP A 562 -30.19 -4.18 -20.38
C TRP A 562 -29.39 -5.06 -21.33
N PHE A 563 -29.53 -6.39 -21.22
CA PHE A 563 -28.90 -7.32 -22.16
C PHE A 563 -29.34 -7.02 -23.60
N GLU A 564 -30.63 -6.89 -23.87
CA GLU A 564 -31.16 -6.60 -25.21
C GLU A 564 -30.60 -5.32 -25.81
N LYS A 565 -30.52 -4.23 -25.01
CA LYS A 565 -29.90 -2.97 -25.44
C LYS A 565 -28.42 -3.12 -25.73
N SER A 566 -27.69 -3.80 -24.86
CA SER A 566 -26.25 -4.07 -25.03
C SER A 566 -25.97 -4.95 -26.27
N ASN A 567 -26.82 -5.95 -26.49
CA ASN A 567 -26.76 -6.83 -27.66
C ASN A 567 -27.04 -6.07 -28.98
N ALA A 568 -27.99 -5.12 -28.96
CA ALA A 568 -28.32 -4.29 -30.11
C ALA A 568 -27.27 -3.22 -30.43
N ALA A 569 -26.48 -2.77 -29.44
CA ALA A 569 -25.46 -1.74 -29.61
C ALA A 569 -24.25 -2.21 -30.47
N GLY A 570 -24.09 -3.51 -30.68
CA GLY A 570 -23.08 -4.08 -31.57
C GLY A 570 -21.64 -3.71 -31.22
N ALA A 571 -20.89 -3.16 -32.19
CA ALA A 571 -19.48 -2.84 -32.01
C ALA A 571 -19.19 -1.68 -31.01
N GLY A 572 -20.22 -1.00 -30.52
CA GLY A 572 -20.08 0.09 -29.54
C GLY A 572 -19.90 -0.39 -28.10
N VAL A 573 -20.03 -1.69 -27.83
CA VAL A 573 -19.95 -2.29 -26.49
C VAL A 573 -19.00 -3.49 -26.52
N SER A 574 -18.15 -3.66 -25.49
CA SER A 574 -17.26 -4.81 -25.38
C SER A 574 -18.04 -6.13 -25.42
N ALA A 575 -17.59 -7.09 -26.25
CA ALA A 575 -18.20 -8.39 -26.35
C ALA A 575 -18.21 -9.15 -25.02
N LEU A 576 -17.15 -9.00 -24.20
CA LEU A 576 -17.11 -9.58 -22.87
C LEU A 576 -18.17 -8.97 -21.95
N PHE A 577 -18.40 -7.65 -22.04
CA PHE A 577 -19.46 -7.00 -21.27
C PHE A 577 -20.83 -7.56 -21.60
N VAL A 578 -21.14 -7.78 -22.91
CA VAL A 578 -22.40 -8.37 -23.34
C VAL A 578 -22.52 -9.82 -22.86
N ALA A 579 -21.41 -10.58 -22.88
CA ALA A 579 -21.38 -11.94 -22.33
C ALA A 579 -21.74 -11.98 -20.83
N VAL A 580 -21.21 -11.02 -20.05
CA VAL A 580 -21.55 -10.88 -18.62
C VAL A 580 -23.05 -10.55 -18.46
N ARG A 581 -23.62 -9.69 -19.28
CA ARG A 581 -25.07 -9.38 -19.23
C ARG A 581 -25.92 -10.58 -19.58
N ALA A 582 -25.51 -11.38 -20.59
CA ALA A 582 -26.18 -12.65 -20.91
C ALA A 582 -26.12 -13.65 -19.74
N ALA A 583 -24.98 -13.75 -19.10
CA ALA A 583 -24.80 -14.58 -17.91
C ALA A 583 -25.68 -14.14 -16.74
N THR A 584 -25.83 -12.84 -16.51
CA THR A 584 -26.70 -12.27 -15.45
C THR A 584 -28.17 -12.68 -15.61
N ILE A 585 -28.65 -12.86 -16.86
CA ILE A 585 -30.02 -13.36 -17.14
C ILE A 585 -30.07 -14.87 -17.33
N ALA A 586 -29.01 -15.59 -17.00
CA ALA A 586 -28.85 -17.04 -17.13
C ALA A 586 -29.05 -17.58 -18.56
N ASP A 587 -28.79 -16.77 -19.58
CA ASP A 587 -28.82 -17.21 -20.99
C ASP A 587 -27.48 -17.82 -21.39
N LYS A 588 -27.39 -19.14 -21.24
CA LYS A 588 -26.18 -19.92 -21.54
C LYS A 588 -25.72 -19.76 -22.99
N GLU A 589 -26.64 -19.82 -23.93
CA GLU A 589 -26.29 -19.77 -25.36
C GLU A 589 -25.75 -18.40 -25.76
N GLN A 590 -26.42 -17.33 -25.36
CA GLN A 590 -25.94 -15.97 -25.64
C GLN A 590 -24.61 -15.70 -24.94
N THR A 591 -24.41 -16.22 -23.72
CA THR A 591 -23.13 -16.11 -23.03
C THR A 591 -21.99 -16.72 -23.84
N LEU A 592 -22.17 -17.91 -24.37
CA LEU A 592 -21.18 -18.60 -25.21
C LEU A 592 -20.93 -17.85 -26.52
N VAL A 593 -22.00 -17.43 -27.22
CA VAL A 593 -21.89 -16.67 -28.48
C VAL A 593 -21.06 -15.40 -28.30
N TRP A 594 -21.27 -14.67 -27.21
CA TRP A 594 -20.54 -13.42 -26.97
C TRP A 594 -19.12 -13.66 -26.48
N LEU A 595 -18.86 -14.75 -25.74
CA LEU A 595 -17.49 -15.16 -25.39
C LEU A 595 -16.68 -15.57 -26.62
N GLU A 596 -17.28 -16.30 -27.57
CA GLU A 596 -16.65 -16.63 -28.86
C GLU A 596 -16.35 -15.39 -29.70
N LYS A 597 -17.26 -14.41 -29.73
CA LYS A 597 -17.02 -13.12 -30.40
C LYS A 597 -15.86 -12.38 -29.75
N ALA A 598 -15.81 -12.29 -28.42
CA ALA A 598 -14.71 -11.68 -27.69
C ALA A 598 -13.37 -12.38 -27.99
N HIS A 599 -13.38 -13.72 -28.00
CA HIS A 599 -12.20 -14.51 -28.31
C HIS A 599 -11.71 -14.30 -29.75
N SER A 600 -12.62 -14.32 -30.72
CA SER A 600 -12.30 -14.08 -32.14
C SER A 600 -11.78 -12.65 -32.40
N ALA A 601 -12.24 -11.67 -31.62
CA ALA A 601 -11.76 -10.31 -31.68
C ALA A 601 -10.41 -10.10 -30.98
N GLY A 602 -9.87 -11.13 -30.31
CA GLY A 602 -8.63 -11.02 -29.56
C GLY A 602 -8.73 -10.15 -28.30
N ASP A 603 -9.93 -10.10 -27.70
CA ASP A 603 -10.17 -9.30 -26.48
C ASP A 603 -9.23 -9.71 -25.34
N THR A 604 -8.38 -8.79 -24.94
CA THR A 604 -7.34 -9.03 -23.91
C THR A 604 -7.93 -9.21 -22.51
N THR A 605 -9.18 -8.78 -22.29
CA THR A 605 -9.85 -8.89 -21.00
C THR A 605 -10.34 -10.32 -20.70
N LEU A 606 -10.39 -11.21 -21.69
CA LEU A 606 -10.78 -12.61 -21.55
C LEU A 606 -9.90 -13.40 -20.56
N GLY A 607 -8.69 -13.00 -20.31
CA GLY A 607 -7.81 -13.71 -19.42
C GLY A 607 -8.33 -13.96 -18.00
N GLY A 608 -9.33 -13.20 -17.52
CA GLY A 608 -9.95 -13.39 -16.21
C GLY A 608 -11.15 -14.35 -16.17
N ILE A 609 -11.70 -14.75 -17.31
CA ILE A 609 -12.97 -15.49 -17.37
C ILE A 609 -12.93 -16.87 -16.67
N ARG A 610 -11.75 -17.48 -16.59
CA ARG A 610 -11.54 -18.77 -15.91
C ARG A 610 -12.04 -18.76 -14.48
N TYR A 611 -11.85 -17.67 -13.76
CA TYR A 611 -12.13 -17.56 -12.34
C TYR A 611 -13.36 -16.70 -12.00
N LEU A 612 -13.90 -15.97 -12.98
CA LEU A 612 -15.07 -15.12 -12.74
C LEU A 612 -16.33 -15.96 -12.52
N PRO A 613 -17.06 -15.74 -11.41
CA PRO A 613 -18.31 -16.46 -11.09
C PRO A 613 -19.39 -16.32 -12.14
N ALA A 614 -19.45 -15.18 -12.84
CA ALA A 614 -20.44 -14.93 -13.89
C ALA A 614 -20.49 -16.04 -14.96
N PHE A 615 -19.38 -16.74 -15.21
CA PHE A 615 -19.29 -17.79 -16.23
C PHE A 615 -19.43 -19.21 -15.70
N ASP A 616 -19.85 -19.38 -14.42
CA ASP A 616 -20.06 -20.72 -13.85
C ASP A 616 -21.15 -21.49 -14.59
N LEU A 617 -22.15 -20.81 -15.16
CA LEU A 617 -23.22 -21.44 -15.93
C LEU A 617 -22.73 -22.10 -17.23
N VAL A 618 -21.57 -21.73 -17.75
CA VAL A 618 -20.97 -22.27 -18.99
C VAL A 618 -19.77 -23.19 -18.73
N ARG A 619 -19.34 -23.36 -17.47
CA ARG A 619 -18.26 -24.29 -17.13
C ARG A 619 -18.58 -25.71 -17.55
N GLY A 620 -17.58 -26.41 -18.12
CA GLY A 620 -17.73 -27.74 -18.66
C GLY A 620 -18.40 -27.79 -20.03
N ASP A 621 -18.84 -26.63 -20.59
CA ASP A 621 -19.30 -26.61 -21.97
C ASP A 621 -18.10 -26.68 -22.92
N PRO A 622 -18.09 -27.56 -23.94
CA PRO A 622 -16.95 -27.72 -24.85
C PRO A 622 -16.50 -26.43 -25.55
N ARG A 623 -17.42 -25.52 -25.84
CA ARG A 623 -17.12 -24.19 -26.47
C ARG A 623 -16.37 -23.31 -25.49
N PHE A 624 -16.79 -23.27 -24.23
CA PHE A 624 -16.10 -22.50 -23.18
C PHE A 624 -14.73 -23.09 -22.90
N GLU A 625 -14.63 -24.41 -22.76
CA GLU A 625 -13.35 -25.09 -22.53
C GLU A 625 -12.36 -24.90 -23.70
N ALA A 626 -12.86 -24.82 -24.96
CA ALA A 626 -12.04 -24.49 -26.11
C ALA A 626 -11.44 -23.07 -25.99
N ILE A 627 -12.26 -22.09 -25.60
CA ILE A 627 -11.78 -20.72 -25.35
C ILE A 627 -10.72 -20.74 -24.23
N LEU A 628 -10.99 -21.42 -23.12
CA LEU A 628 -10.04 -21.51 -22.00
C LEU A 628 -8.72 -22.18 -22.38
N LYS A 629 -8.74 -23.14 -23.30
CA LYS A 629 -7.55 -23.85 -23.78
C LYS A 629 -6.64 -22.95 -24.63
N ASP A 630 -7.26 -22.02 -25.38
CA ASP A 630 -6.52 -21.06 -26.22
C ASP A 630 -6.01 -19.85 -25.42
N LEU A 631 -6.49 -19.68 -24.19
CA LEU A 631 -5.95 -18.72 -23.26
C LEU A 631 -4.68 -19.28 -22.63
N PRO A 632 -3.59 -18.52 -22.55
CA PRO A 632 -2.24 -19.03 -22.23
C PRO A 632 -1.99 -19.31 -20.74
N TYR A 633 -2.86 -20.01 -20.03
CA TYR A 633 -2.66 -20.47 -18.64
C TYR A 633 -3.25 -21.82 -18.33
#